data_1a5f3ad2deb24d3c480c2bbf3119675b
#
_entry.id   1a5f3ad2deb24d3c480c2bbf3119675b
#
_cell.length_a   1.000
_cell.length_b   1.000
_cell.length_c   1.000
_cell.angle_alpha   90.00
_cell.angle_beta   90.00
_cell.angle_gamma   90.00
#
_symmetry.space_group_name_H-M   'P 1'
#
loop_
_entity.id
_entity.type
_entity.pdbx_description
1 polymer ?
#
loop_
_entity_poly.entity_id
_entity_poly.type
_entity_poly.pdbx_seq_one_letter_code
_entity_poly.pdbx_strand_id
1 'polypeptide(L)'
;MKRILSVLLLAVCATIVCAKEPKRPDSYNYQRGVEAINDGNYDEGEKYLLEELNVNPKNGYAYAWLSSVESNRDELGNVITMLNLALKYIPKSDKYYIAWTHSALSRAYINLDDTIQALVYANNAVKAQPNNTEWLKERAYLYLNLEQYDKALEDSKKLIQLEPGKVAGYLLSAAVHFEQEQYTTALELYKRANTLAERGYIYSYIAQTENKLQRYEDAADHIIEAFKITALEETAYNLITKENPELLDELLPRVKIQASKNPNSIEWKLYLIAIYSANKQYEQAINVAKEAQTLDNDPYYDYFISSLYDKLGDFDAALQYAKSAHEADTTDQQYLYQMITVHNELNQLDQAKVVADKLTELNPDKSRPFMARANILFEQQKYSESIEDYSTALAINYNYHFARLKRGYAYLLTGDNAKAKKDFERLAQDAHAQVEQAFAYCHLGQHDKARALADSLLKADTIYYYNRYNVACIYSLLGETELAFATLEAELKDGYTYFNHIRRDLDFKNIHGERFDQLIEKYEQLTQQRVNAFKDKTSNSTKEERVVDIPFTAAHGVTKVDCTINNLPLNFIFDTGASDVTISKVEADFMLKNGYLSEQDIVGKKTYQVATGAIAVGTTIVLKEIKFGGLVLNDVRASVVESQNAPLLLGQSVLQRLGKIEIDNVKRVLKITTKQ
;
A
#
# COMPACT_ATOMS: atom_id res chain seq x y z
N MET A 1 8.62 6.72 5.27
CA MET A 1 9.91 6.44 5.94
C MET A 1 9.97 6.82 7.44
N LYS A 2 9.23 7.82 7.95
CA LYS A 2 9.25 8.22 9.38
C LYS A 2 8.69 7.17 10.38
N ARG A 3 7.91 6.16 9.95
CA ARG A 3 7.29 5.14 10.85
C ARG A 3 8.06 3.83 11.02
N ILE A 4 9.14 3.59 10.27
CA ILE A 4 9.92 2.33 10.36
C ILE A 4 10.81 2.29 11.61
N LEU A 5 11.08 3.42 12.25
CA LEU A 5 11.92 3.49 13.44
C LEU A 5 11.28 2.94 14.73
N SER A 6 9.96 2.85 14.81
CA SER A 6 9.27 2.50 16.06
C SER A 6 9.12 1.00 16.35
N VAL A 7 9.30 0.12 15.37
CA VAL A 7 9.04 -1.32 15.54
C VAL A 7 10.30 -2.14 15.88
N LEU A 8 11.50 -1.61 15.65
CA LEU A 8 12.77 -2.36 15.85
C LEU A 8 13.42 -2.17 17.25
N LEU A 9 12.79 -1.46 18.17
CA LEU A 9 13.42 -1.00 19.43
C LEU A 9 13.05 -1.80 20.70
N LEU A 10 12.30 -2.89 20.61
CA LEU A 10 11.74 -3.56 21.80
C LEU A 10 12.38 -4.91 22.19
N ALA A 11 13.54 -5.29 21.66
CA ALA A 11 14.19 -6.54 22.09
C ALA A 11 15.71 -6.39 22.23
N VAL A 12 16.19 -5.88 23.34
CA VAL A 12 17.60 -6.04 23.74
C VAL A 12 17.69 -6.46 25.20
N CYS A 13 17.80 -7.75 25.43
CA CYS A 13 18.39 -8.30 26.64
C CYS A 13 19.59 -9.18 26.30
N ALA A 14 20.75 -8.72 26.75
CA ALA A 14 21.93 -9.45 27.25
C ALA A 14 22.68 -10.49 26.40
N THR A 15 23.92 -10.14 26.06
CA THR A 15 25.09 -11.02 26.36
C THR A 15 26.32 -10.13 26.57
N ILE A 16 26.88 -10.14 27.77
CA ILE A 16 28.03 -9.34 28.19
C ILE A 16 29.28 -10.21 28.22
N VAL A 17 30.35 -9.70 27.57
CA VAL A 17 31.72 -10.25 27.70
C VAL A 17 32.46 -9.45 28.78
N CYS A 18 33.02 -10.15 29.77
CA CYS A 18 33.68 -9.61 30.97
C CYS A 18 34.93 -8.75 30.68
N ALA A 19 34.79 -7.42 30.85
CA ALA A 19 35.85 -6.57 31.38
C ALA A 19 35.46 -6.19 32.81
N LYS A 20 36.45 -5.92 33.70
CA LYS A 20 36.16 -5.55 35.10
C LYS A 20 35.21 -4.37 35.12
N GLU A 21 33.94 -4.66 35.37
CA GLU A 21 32.87 -3.65 35.36
C GLU A 21 33.07 -2.68 36.52
N PRO A 22 32.82 -1.36 36.34
CA PRO A 22 32.79 -0.42 37.44
C PRO A 22 31.73 -0.87 38.44
N LYS A 23 32.04 -0.70 39.74
CA LYS A 23 31.10 -1.07 40.81
C LYS A 23 29.82 -0.21 40.69
N ARG A 24 28.72 -0.85 40.24
CA ARG A 24 27.41 -0.24 40.16
C ARG A 24 26.72 -0.23 41.53
N PRO A 25 25.69 0.60 41.72
CA PRO A 25 24.94 0.61 42.96
C PRO A 25 24.39 -0.78 43.30
N ASP A 26 24.54 -1.19 44.55
CA ASP A 26 24.07 -2.47 45.08
C ASP A 26 23.03 -2.28 46.22
N SER A 27 22.51 -1.07 46.37
CA SER A 27 21.46 -0.76 47.33
C SER A 27 20.15 -1.50 47.00
N TYR A 28 19.43 -1.88 48.04
CA TYR A 28 18.16 -2.59 47.91
C TYR A 28 17.16 -1.83 47.00
N ASN A 29 16.96 -0.54 47.25
CA ASN A 29 16.02 0.26 46.49
C ASN A 29 16.42 0.38 45.02
N TYR A 30 17.72 0.56 44.71
CA TYR A 30 18.17 0.59 43.32
C TYR A 30 17.89 -0.73 42.62
N GLN A 31 18.25 -1.87 43.22
CA GLN A 31 18.05 -3.21 42.61
C GLN A 31 16.56 -3.51 42.40
N ARG A 32 15.71 -3.24 43.40
CA ARG A 32 14.26 -3.44 43.29
C ARG A 32 13.62 -2.54 42.24
N GLY A 33 14.07 -1.28 42.17
CA GLY A 33 13.59 -0.33 41.16
C GLY A 33 13.93 -0.79 39.71
N VAL A 34 15.17 -1.26 39.50
CA VAL A 34 15.60 -1.79 38.19
C VAL A 34 14.84 -3.08 37.83
N GLU A 35 14.67 -3.98 38.79
CA GLU A 35 13.92 -5.23 38.61
C GLU A 35 12.46 -4.93 38.21
N ALA A 36 11.78 -4.08 38.95
CA ALA A 36 10.40 -3.69 38.67
C ALA A 36 10.22 -3.07 37.26
N ILE A 37 11.14 -2.20 36.83
CA ILE A 37 11.09 -1.62 35.47
C ILE A 37 11.29 -2.71 34.41
N ASN A 38 12.22 -3.64 34.60
CA ASN A 38 12.45 -4.75 33.67
C ASN A 38 11.23 -5.69 33.56
N ASP A 39 10.44 -5.81 34.64
CA ASP A 39 9.20 -6.59 34.68
C ASP A 39 7.99 -5.79 34.16
N GLY A 40 8.19 -4.55 33.73
CA GLY A 40 7.13 -3.65 33.22
C GLY A 40 6.34 -2.91 34.29
N ASN A 41 6.71 -3.05 35.57
CA ASN A 41 6.06 -2.41 36.71
C ASN A 41 6.65 -1.00 36.94
N TYR A 42 6.38 -0.06 36.04
CA TYR A 42 7.00 1.26 36.03
C TYR A 42 6.71 2.08 37.30
N ASP A 43 5.48 2.04 37.85
CA ASP A 43 5.12 2.79 39.05
C ASP A 43 5.85 2.28 40.30
N GLU A 44 6.00 0.96 40.43
CA GLU A 44 6.78 0.36 41.53
C GLU A 44 8.27 0.67 41.35
N GLY A 45 8.77 0.60 40.11
CA GLY A 45 10.13 0.95 39.76
C GLY A 45 10.47 2.39 40.11
N GLU A 46 9.60 3.34 39.74
CA GLU A 46 9.73 4.74 40.08
C GLU A 46 9.81 4.94 41.57
N LYS A 47 8.90 4.36 42.35
CA LYS A 47 8.87 4.48 43.79
C LYS A 47 10.22 4.10 44.43
N TYR A 48 10.75 2.93 44.10
CA TYR A 48 12.02 2.46 44.63
C TYR A 48 13.20 3.32 44.18
N LEU A 49 13.22 3.80 42.95
CA LEU A 49 14.30 4.64 42.47
C LEU A 49 14.26 6.05 43.07
N LEU A 50 13.08 6.60 43.37
CA LEU A 50 12.94 7.85 44.09
C LEU A 50 13.37 7.72 45.58
N GLU A 51 13.04 6.58 46.24
CA GLU A 51 13.54 6.25 47.55
C GLU A 51 15.08 6.13 47.58
N GLU A 52 15.66 5.52 46.52
CA GLU A 52 17.12 5.51 46.36
C GLU A 52 17.71 6.90 46.26
N LEU A 53 17.11 7.76 45.44
CA LEU A 53 17.59 9.16 45.26
C LEU A 53 17.42 10.02 46.48
N ASN A 54 16.47 9.75 47.38
CA ASN A 54 16.35 10.40 48.68
C ASN A 54 17.55 10.11 49.58
N VAL A 55 18.09 8.90 49.49
CA VAL A 55 19.27 8.48 50.29
C VAL A 55 20.56 8.83 49.54
N ASN A 56 20.57 8.67 48.25
CA ASN A 56 21.73 8.83 47.38
C ASN A 56 21.40 9.72 46.17
N PRO A 57 21.29 11.06 46.35
CA PRO A 57 20.83 11.99 45.30
C PRO A 57 21.80 12.15 44.12
N LYS A 58 22.97 11.52 44.18
CA LYS A 58 23.97 11.50 43.10
C LYS A 58 24.06 10.14 42.42
N ASN A 59 23.07 9.26 42.61
CA ASN A 59 23.01 8.00 41.90
C ASN A 59 22.59 8.22 40.44
N GLY A 60 23.58 8.42 39.53
CA GLY A 60 23.32 8.63 38.10
C GLY A 60 22.63 7.46 37.42
N TYR A 61 22.84 6.23 37.90
CA TYR A 61 22.18 5.06 37.37
C TYR A 61 20.67 5.05 37.67
N ALA A 62 20.27 5.53 38.86
CA ALA A 62 18.86 5.68 39.20
C ALA A 62 18.14 6.67 38.27
N TYR A 63 18.78 7.82 37.99
CA TYR A 63 18.25 8.76 37.00
C TYR A 63 18.14 8.14 35.59
N ALA A 64 19.13 7.33 35.18
CA ALA A 64 19.09 6.65 33.90
C ALA A 64 17.87 5.72 33.77
N TRP A 65 17.56 4.97 34.84
CA TRP A 65 16.39 4.09 34.85
C TRP A 65 15.06 4.84 34.99
N LEU A 66 15.02 5.95 35.74
CA LEU A 66 13.83 6.82 35.80
C LEU A 66 13.47 7.41 34.44
N SER A 67 14.45 7.67 33.58
CA SER A 67 14.15 8.11 32.21
C SER A 67 13.32 7.09 31.41
N SER A 68 13.41 5.80 31.73
CA SER A 68 12.58 4.77 31.09
C SER A 68 11.12 4.83 31.57
N VAL A 69 10.89 5.24 32.82
CA VAL A 69 9.54 5.49 33.36
C VAL A 69 8.90 6.66 32.66
N GLU A 70 9.62 7.80 32.56
CA GLU A 70 9.15 8.99 31.88
C GLU A 70 8.92 8.75 30.37
N SER A 71 9.76 7.91 29.75
CA SER A 71 9.56 7.49 28.34
C SER A 71 8.28 6.70 28.15
N ASN A 72 7.89 5.86 29.12
CA ASN A 72 6.63 5.11 29.06
C ASN A 72 5.39 6.02 29.19
N ARG A 73 5.56 7.22 29.75
CA ARG A 73 4.50 8.24 29.89
C ARG A 73 4.50 9.28 28.76
N ASP A 74 5.35 9.12 27.77
CA ASP A 74 5.58 10.08 26.67
C ASP A 74 6.05 11.49 27.13
N GLU A 75 6.62 11.59 28.35
CA GLU A 75 7.08 12.86 28.94
C GLU A 75 8.53 13.18 28.50
N LEU A 76 8.74 13.46 27.21
CA LEU A 76 10.07 13.62 26.59
C LEU A 76 10.94 14.67 27.27
N GLY A 77 10.35 15.77 27.80
CA GLY A 77 11.09 16.80 28.56
C GLY A 77 11.70 16.24 29.82
N ASN A 78 10.96 15.41 30.57
CA ASN A 78 11.41 14.74 31.76
C ASN A 78 12.48 13.68 31.43
N VAL A 79 12.29 12.90 30.34
CA VAL A 79 13.28 11.93 29.82
C VAL A 79 14.64 12.61 29.65
N ILE A 80 14.69 13.74 28.93
CA ILE A 80 15.93 14.48 28.68
C ILE A 80 16.53 15.01 29.99
N THR A 81 15.70 15.49 30.89
CA THR A 81 16.16 15.99 32.22
C THR A 81 16.80 14.88 33.02
N MET A 82 16.17 13.72 33.15
CA MET A 82 16.71 12.57 33.90
C MET A 82 17.99 12.04 33.26
N LEU A 83 18.07 11.95 31.94
CA LEU A 83 19.28 11.50 31.24
C LEU A 83 20.46 12.48 31.39
N ASN A 84 20.20 13.78 31.41
CA ASN A 84 21.24 14.76 31.68
C ASN A 84 21.76 14.67 33.15
N LEU A 85 20.88 14.40 34.10
CA LEU A 85 21.29 14.12 35.50
C LEU A 85 22.09 12.81 35.58
N ALA A 86 21.69 11.79 34.80
CA ALA A 86 22.44 10.56 34.70
C ALA A 86 23.87 10.80 34.20
N LEU A 87 24.05 11.53 33.08
CA LEU A 87 25.39 11.88 32.56
C LEU A 87 26.24 12.68 33.54
N LYS A 88 25.61 13.52 34.36
CA LYS A 88 26.30 14.31 35.38
C LYS A 88 26.88 13.45 36.49
N TYR A 89 26.21 12.37 36.89
CA TYR A 89 26.53 11.59 38.07
C TYR A 89 27.07 10.19 37.80
N ILE A 90 26.86 9.60 36.60
CA ILE A 90 27.47 8.32 36.24
C ILE A 90 29.01 8.48 36.16
N PRO A 91 29.78 7.59 36.81
CA PRO A 91 31.24 7.63 36.71
C PRO A 91 31.72 7.55 35.26
N LYS A 92 32.68 8.44 34.90
CA LYS A 92 33.27 8.47 33.54
C LYS A 92 33.97 7.16 33.13
N SER A 93 34.28 6.32 34.09
CA SER A 93 34.85 4.98 33.89
C SER A 93 33.83 3.98 33.40
N ASP A 94 32.52 4.16 33.69
CA ASP A 94 31.47 3.28 33.14
C ASP A 94 31.09 3.70 31.73
N LYS A 95 31.95 3.30 30.77
CA LYS A 95 31.76 3.61 29.37
C LYS A 95 30.46 3.06 28.77
N TYR A 96 29.97 1.94 29.34
CA TYR A 96 28.72 1.33 28.87
C TYR A 96 27.51 2.22 29.23
N TYR A 97 27.34 2.57 30.49
CA TYR A 97 26.21 3.41 30.90
C TYR A 97 26.27 4.84 30.33
N ILE A 98 27.48 5.39 30.17
CA ILE A 98 27.67 6.67 29.46
C ILE A 98 27.19 6.55 28.00
N ALA A 99 27.59 5.50 27.27
CA ALA A 99 27.16 5.27 25.90
C ALA A 99 25.64 5.04 25.83
N TRP A 100 25.10 4.21 26.72
CA TRP A 100 23.67 3.93 26.82
C TRP A 100 22.86 5.21 27.07
N THR A 101 23.29 6.05 28.00
CA THR A 101 22.62 7.34 28.31
C THR A 101 22.67 8.28 27.11
N HIS A 102 23.78 8.33 26.39
CA HIS A 102 23.86 9.11 25.16
C HIS A 102 22.95 8.56 24.06
N SER A 103 22.87 7.24 23.87
CA SER A 103 21.95 6.61 22.94
C SER A 103 20.48 6.90 23.30
N ALA A 104 20.13 6.84 24.60
CA ALA A 104 18.79 7.19 25.06
C ALA A 104 18.44 8.67 24.78
N LEU A 105 19.39 9.60 24.98
CA LEU A 105 19.22 11.01 24.57
C LEU A 105 19.07 11.15 23.05
N SER A 106 19.86 10.42 22.26
CA SER A 106 19.72 10.40 20.80
C SER A 106 18.29 10.03 20.40
N ARG A 107 17.74 8.97 20.97
CA ARG A 107 16.35 8.54 20.70
C ARG A 107 15.31 9.56 21.14
N ALA A 108 15.50 10.19 22.31
CA ALA A 108 14.59 11.25 22.76
C ALA A 108 14.55 12.42 21.78
N TYR A 109 15.70 12.83 21.23
CA TYR A 109 15.76 13.88 20.22
C TYR A 109 15.22 13.45 18.85
N ILE A 110 15.32 12.16 18.48
CA ILE A 110 14.60 11.63 17.30
C ILE A 110 13.10 11.79 17.45
N ASN A 111 12.56 11.49 18.65
CA ASN A 111 11.12 11.64 18.93
C ASN A 111 10.67 13.11 18.93
N LEU A 112 11.59 14.05 19.14
CA LEU A 112 11.36 15.48 19.00
C LEU A 112 11.59 16.02 17.57
N ASP A 113 11.84 15.14 16.58
CA ASP A 113 12.22 15.49 15.22
C ASP A 113 13.53 16.30 15.11
N ASP A 114 14.35 16.38 16.16
CA ASP A 114 15.65 17.04 16.17
C ASP A 114 16.78 16.05 15.85
N THR A 115 16.85 15.66 14.57
CA THR A 115 17.84 14.71 14.07
C THR A 115 19.29 15.20 14.23
N ILE A 116 19.50 16.52 14.26
CA ILE A 116 20.86 17.11 14.43
C ILE A 116 21.36 16.87 15.84
N GLN A 117 20.54 17.17 16.86
CA GLN A 117 20.91 16.88 18.25
C GLN A 117 21.00 15.37 18.51
N ALA A 118 20.11 14.58 17.93
CA ALA A 118 20.18 13.12 17.99
C ALA A 118 21.54 12.62 17.51
N LEU A 119 22.05 13.10 16.38
CA LEU A 119 23.36 12.72 15.86
C LEU A 119 24.53 13.13 16.80
N VAL A 120 24.44 14.29 17.48
CA VAL A 120 25.46 14.69 18.47
C VAL A 120 25.56 13.65 19.57
N TYR A 121 24.43 13.19 20.10
CA TYR A 121 24.40 12.18 21.15
C TYR A 121 24.79 10.78 20.65
N ALA A 122 24.38 10.38 19.46
CA ALA A 122 24.81 9.12 18.84
C ALA A 122 26.35 9.08 18.66
N ASN A 123 26.96 10.19 18.24
CA ASN A 123 28.42 10.32 18.15
C ASN A 123 29.10 10.13 19.51
N ASN A 124 28.52 10.69 20.58
CA ASN A 124 29.05 10.53 21.94
C ASN A 124 28.91 9.07 22.43
N ALA A 125 27.81 8.39 22.10
CA ALA A 125 27.64 6.97 22.42
C ALA A 125 28.73 6.10 21.76
N VAL A 126 28.92 6.27 20.45
CA VAL A 126 29.97 5.54 19.70
C VAL A 126 31.38 5.94 20.21
N LYS A 127 31.62 7.21 20.54
CA LYS A 127 32.90 7.63 21.13
C LYS A 127 33.19 6.95 22.46
N ALA A 128 32.17 6.73 23.29
CA ALA A 128 32.31 6.02 24.57
C ALA A 128 32.59 4.51 24.38
N GLN A 129 31.93 3.90 23.38
CA GLN A 129 32.10 2.49 23.02
C GLN A 129 32.21 2.29 21.50
N PRO A 130 33.42 2.44 20.91
CA PRO A 130 33.60 2.50 19.46
C PRO A 130 33.29 1.18 18.69
N ASN A 131 33.27 0.04 19.38
CA ASN A 131 33.00 -1.28 18.77
C ASN A 131 31.66 -1.87 19.19
N ASN A 132 30.80 -1.07 19.84
CA ASN A 132 29.47 -1.52 20.16
C ASN A 132 28.57 -1.43 18.90
N THR A 133 28.08 -2.57 18.45
CA THR A 133 27.36 -2.68 17.18
C THR A 133 25.98 -2.01 17.22
N GLU A 134 25.34 -1.92 18.39
CA GLU A 134 24.07 -1.20 18.52
C GLU A 134 24.26 0.31 18.33
N TRP A 135 25.28 0.91 18.96
CA TRP A 135 25.54 2.34 18.82
C TRP A 135 26.03 2.72 17.41
N LEU A 136 26.79 1.84 16.77
CA LEU A 136 27.19 2.02 15.38
C LEU A 136 25.97 1.95 14.45
N LYS A 137 25.05 1.03 14.68
CA LYS A 137 23.83 0.87 13.91
C LYS A 137 22.93 2.11 14.03
N GLU A 138 22.68 2.59 15.26
CA GLU A 138 21.88 3.80 15.50
C GLU A 138 22.50 5.02 14.78
N ARG A 139 23.81 5.21 14.88
CA ARG A 139 24.50 6.32 14.24
C ARG A 139 24.47 6.22 12.71
N ALA A 140 24.67 5.04 12.16
CA ALA A 140 24.61 4.81 10.73
C ALA A 140 23.22 5.16 10.14
N TYR A 141 22.13 4.82 10.83
CA TYR A 141 20.78 5.24 10.44
C TYR A 141 20.62 6.77 10.46
N LEU A 142 21.16 7.45 11.48
CA LEU A 142 21.12 8.92 11.52
C LEU A 142 21.93 9.56 10.40
N TYR A 143 23.10 9.01 10.08
CA TYR A 143 23.89 9.46 8.94
C TYR A 143 23.15 9.25 7.61
N LEU A 144 22.48 8.11 7.44
CA LEU A 144 21.65 7.83 6.26
C LEU A 144 20.50 8.84 6.12
N ASN A 145 19.77 9.09 7.21
CA ASN A 145 18.66 10.06 7.22
C ASN A 145 19.10 11.50 6.96
N LEU A 146 20.34 11.84 7.29
CA LEU A 146 20.95 13.16 7.04
C LEU A 146 21.74 13.19 5.74
N GLU A 147 21.60 12.17 4.88
CA GLU A 147 22.28 12.05 3.58
C GLU A 147 23.83 12.09 3.69
N GLN A 148 24.38 11.79 4.88
CA GLN A 148 25.82 11.70 5.11
C GLN A 148 26.33 10.29 4.74
N TYR A 149 26.16 9.92 3.49
CA TYR A 149 26.34 8.57 2.96
C TYR A 149 27.70 7.95 3.25
N ASP A 150 28.80 8.71 3.10
CA ASP A 150 30.14 8.20 3.36
C ASP A 150 30.33 7.73 4.80
N LYS A 151 29.78 8.49 5.77
CA LYS A 151 29.86 8.13 7.19
C LYS A 151 28.95 6.95 7.53
N ALA A 152 27.79 6.88 6.91
CA ALA A 152 26.89 5.74 7.04
C ALA A 152 27.56 4.45 6.52
N LEU A 153 28.27 4.53 5.38
CA LEU A 153 29.04 3.41 4.83
C LEU A 153 30.23 3.03 5.72
N GLU A 154 30.90 3.98 6.36
CA GLU A 154 32.00 3.67 7.29
C GLU A 154 31.48 2.84 8.47
N ASP A 155 30.37 3.27 9.09
CA ASP A 155 29.78 2.53 10.20
C ASP A 155 29.21 1.18 9.77
N SER A 156 28.54 1.10 8.62
CA SER A 156 27.99 -0.18 8.11
C SER A 156 29.10 -1.18 7.76
N LYS A 157 30.20 -0.75 7.17
CA LYS A 157 31.39 -1.60 6.92
C LYS A 157 31.98 -2.10 8.22
N LYS A 158 32.06 -1.25 9.23
CA LYS A 158 32.53 -1.64 10.57
C LYS A 158 31.60 -2.65 11.22
N LEU A 159 30.29 -2.51 11.06
CA LEU A 159 29.30 -3.50 11.52
C LEU A 159 29.53 -4.85 10.83
N ILE A 160 29.74 -4.88 9.52
CA ILE A 160 30.03 -6.13 8.79
C ILE A 160 31.34 -6.79 9.29
N GLN A 161 32.38 -5.97 9.60
CA GLN A 161 33.64 -6.51 10.15
C GLN A 161 33.45 -7.10 11.55
N LEU A 162 32.68 -6.45 12.41
CA LEU A 162 32.44 -6.91 13.79
C LEU A 162 31.49 -8.10 13.85
N GLU A 163 30.45 -8.12 13.00
CA GLU A 163 29.38 -9.12 13.00
C GLU A 163 29.06 -9.59 11.56
N PRO A 164 29.96 -10.32 10.88
CA PRO A 164 29.78 -10.71 9.47
C PRO A 164 28.64 -11.68 9.23
N GLY A 165 28.15 -12.34 10.28
CA GLY A 165 27.00 -13.25 10.24
C GLY A 165 25.65 -12.56 10.52
N LYS A 166 25.62 -11.25 10.77
CA LYS A 166 24.38 -10.51 11.04
C LYS A 166 23.99 -9.61 9.88
N VAL A 167 22.69 -9.43 9.67
CA VAL A 167 22.12 -8.71 8.52
C VAL A 167 22.34 -7.19 8.59
N ALA A 168 22.43 -6.60 9.79
CA ALA A 168 22.34 -5.16 9.99
C ALA A 168 23.33 -4.33 9.16
N GLY A 169 24.62 -4.73 9.15
CA GLY A 169 25.64 -4.01 8.39
C GLY A 169 25.40 -4.08 6.87
N TYR A 170 24.95 -5.23 6.36
CA TYR A 170 24.63 -5.40 4.94
C TYR A 170 23.40 -4.59 4.54
N LEU A 171 22.35 -4.59 5.36
CA LEU A 171 21.12 -3.82 5.10
C LEU A 171 21.39 -2.32 5.08
N LEU A 172 22.15 -1.82 6.05
CA LEU A 172 22.54 -0.40 6.08
C LEU A 172 23.40 0.00 4.88
N SER A 173 24.39 -0.83 4.54
CA SER A 173 25.21 -0.58 3.36
C SER A 173 24.38 -0.60 2.08
N ALA A 174 23.47 -1.56 1.96
CA ALA A 174 22.56 -1.66 0.82
C ALA A 174 21.62 -0.44 0.72
N ALA A 175 21.06 0.00 1.85
CA ALA A 175 20.19 1.18 1.88
C ALA A 175 20.94 2.46 1.44
N VAL A 176 22.20 2.65 1.87
CA VAL A 176 23.00 3.79 1.41
C VAL A 176 23.24 3.72 -0.10
N HIS A 177 23.62 2.56 -0.64
CA HIS A 177 23.82 2.42 -2.08
C HIS A 177 22.52 2.59 -2.87
N PHE A 178 21.37 2.20 -2.29
CA PHE A 178 20.05 2.41 -2.89
C PHE A 178 19.71 3.91 -2.99
N GLU A 179 19.93 4.69 -1.92
CA GLU A 179 19.70 6.14 -1.91
C GLU A 179 20.67 6.90 -2.84
N GLN A 180 21.85 6.33 -3.06
CA GLN A 180 22.81 6.84 -4.06
C GLN A 180 22.52 6.35 -5.50
N GLU A 181 21.37 5.71 -5.74
CA GLU A 181 20.97 5.12 -7.03
C GLU A 181 21.91 4.04 -7.56
N GLN A 182 22.79 3.51 -6.72
CA GLN A 182 23.70 2.41 -7.05
C GLN A 182 23.01 1.06 -6.89
N TYR A 183 21.90 0.89 -7.60
CA TYR A 183 20.96 -0.22 -7.40
C TYR A 183 21.58 -1.61 -7.57
N THR A 184 22.55 -1.78 -8.47
CA THR A 184 23.23 -3.08 -8.65
C THR A 184 23.99 -3.50 -7.40
N THR A 185 24.75 -2.58 -6.79
CA THR A 185 25.49 -2.84 -5.55
C THR A 185 24.52 -3.05 -4.36
N ALA A 186 23.46 -2.25 -4.29
CA ALA A 186 22.43 -2.41 -3.27
C ALA A 186 21.79 -3.80 -3.35
N LEU A 187 21.46 -4.28 -4.57
CA LEU A 187 20.86 -5.58 -4.79
C LEU A 187 21.75 -6.73 -4.32
N GLU A 188 23.05 -6.67 -4.61
CA GLU A 188 24.00 -7.69 -4.15
C GLU A 188 24.06 -7.77 -2.62
N LEU A 189 24.08 -6.61 -1.94
CA LEU A 189 24.10 -6.52 -0.49
C LEU A 189 22.80 -7.00 0.16
N TYR A 190 21.64 -6.64 -0.40
CA TYR A 190 20.36 -7.15 0.07
C TYR A 190 20.26 -8.68 -0.12
N LYS A 191 20.66 -9.21 -1.26
CA LYS A 191 20.76 -10.66 -1.50
C LYS A 191 21.69 -11.34 -0.51
N ARG A 192 22.83 -10.70 -0.19
CA ARG A 192 23.72 -11.21 0.86
C ARG A 192 23.05 -11.19 2.23
N ALA A 193 22.35 -10.15 2.60
CA ALA A 193 21.58 -10.10 3.84
C ALA A 193 20.53 -11.22 3.90
N ASN A 194 19.84 -11.49 2.79
CA ASN A 194 18.84 -12.56 2.70
C ASN A 194 19.41 -13.96 2.91
N THR A 195 20.65 -14.20 2.48
CA THR A 195 21.33 -15.49 2.76
C THR A 195 21.67 -15.70 4.24
N LEU A 196 21.70 -14.63 5.04
CA LEU A 196 21.96 -14.69 6.48
C LEU A 196 20.68 -14.85 7.31
N ALA A 197 19.57 -14.27 6.84
CA ALA A 197 18.27 -14.43 7.47
C ALA A 197 17.16 -14.12 6.45
N GLU A 198 16.37 -15.13 6.12
CA GLU A 198 15.16 -14.96 5.32
C GLU A 198 14.09 -14.21 6.10
N ARG A 199 13.71 -13.03 5.59
CA ARG A 199 12.68 -12.17 6.17
C ARG A 199 11.87 -11.52 5.06
N GLY A 200 10.55 -11.36 5.27
CA GLY A 200 9.66 -10.71 4.30
C GLY A 200 10.17 -9.35 3.86
N TYR A 201 10.54 -8.47 4.80
CA TYR A 201 11.04 -7.14 4.49
C TYR A 201 12.36 -7.13 3.67
N ILE A 202 13.22 -8.16 3.78
CA ILE A 202 14.45 -8.24 2.97
C ILE A 202 14.08 -8.57 1.52
N TYR A 203 13.15 -9.49 1.30
CA TYR A 203 12.61 -9.77 -0.03
C TYR A 203 11.97 -8.52 -0.63
N SER A 204 11.26 -7.71 0.17
CA SER A 204 10.68 -6.45 -0.28
C SER A 204 11.72 -5.43 -0.72
N TYR A 205 12.84 -5.29 -0.01
CA TYR A 205 13.94 -4.41 -0.43
C TYR A 205 14.63 -4.92 -1.71
N ILE A 206 14.76 -6.24 -1.86
CA ILE A 206 15.26 -6.86 -3.10
C ILE A 206 14.33 -6.49 -4.25
N ALA A 207 13.02 -6.74 -4.09
CA ALA A 207 12.00 -6.43 -5.10
C ALA A 207 11.96 -4.95 -5.46
N GLN A 208 12.03 -4.06 -4.45
CA GLN A 208 12.09 -2.62 -4.68
C GLN A 208 13.32 -2.22 -5.51
N THR A 209 14.46 -2.85 -5.23
CA THR A 209 15.71 -2.58 -5.96
C THR A 209 15.64 -3.13 -7.38
N GLU A 210 15.08 -4.32 -7.56
CA GLU A 210 14.88 -4.93 -8.88
C GLU A 210 13.87 -4.13 -9.72
N ASN A 211 12.82 -3.58 -9.11
CA ASN A 211 11.88 -2.65 -9.77
C ASN A 211 12.60 -1.39 -10.26
N LYS A 212 13.52 -0.80 -9.47
CA LYS A 212 14.36 0.32 -9.91
C LYS A 212 15.31 -0.05 -11.06
N LEU A 213 15.75 -1.29 -11.14
CA LEU A 213 16.55 -1.85 -12.23
C LEU A 213 15.70 -2.31 -13.43
N GLN A 214 14.38 -2.12 -13.41
CA GLN A 214 13.43 -2.58 -14.42
C GLN A 214 13.45 -4.11 -14.62
N ARG A 215 13.78 -4.86 -13.56
CA ARG A 215 13.72 -6.32 -13.52
C ARG A 215 12.40 -6.77 -12.94
N TYR A 216 11.32 -6.52 -13.66
CA TYR A 216 9.96 -6.64 -13.13
C TYR A 216 9.57 -8.08 -12.81
N GLU A 217 10.03 -9.05 -13.60
CA GLU A 217 9.81 -10.47 -13.36
C GLU A 217 10.44 -10.92 -12.04
N ASP A 218 11.72 -10.60 -11.82
CA ASP A 218 12.45 -10.91 -10.59
C ASP A 218 11.81 -10.21 -9.38
N ALA A 219 11.43 -8.94 -9.55
CA ALA A 219 10.76 -8.16 -8.51
C ALA A 219 9.41 -8.79 -8.09
N ALA A 220 8.60 -9.22 -9.07
CA ALA A 220 7.33 -9.89 -8.81
C ALA A 220 7.53 -11.20 -8.04
N ASP A 221 8.53 -12.01 -8.38
CA ASP A 221 8.83 -13.24 -7.66
C ASP A 221 9.23 -12.95 -6.20
N HIS A 222 10.07 -11.94 -5.95
CA HIS A 222 10.47 -11.58 -4.60
C HIS A 222 9.34 -10.93 -3.77
N ILE A 223 8.40 -10.21 -4.40
CA ILE A 223 7.16 -9.75 -3.74
C ILE A 223 6.33 -10.94 -3.25
N ILE A 224 6.18 -11.98 -4.08
CA ILE A 224 5.47 -13.20 -3.67
C ILE A 224 6.14 -13.88 -2.48
N GLU A 225 7.48 -13.97 -2.46
CA GLU A 225 8.21 -14.54 -1.32
C GLU A 225 8.05 -13.68 -0.06
N ALA A 226 8.08 -12.33 -0.19
CA ALA A 226 7.81 -11.44 0.92
C ALA A 226 6.43 -11.70 1.54
N PHE A 227 5.39 -11.82 0.72
CA PHE A 227 4.02 -12.06 1.17
C PHE A 227 3.80 -13.44 1.79
N LYS A 228 4.53 -14.46 1.35
CA LYS A 228 4.48 -15.80 1.96
C LYS A 228 5.04 -15.83 3.40
N ILE A 229 6.04 -14.97 3.66
CA ILE A 229 6.71 -14.91 4.98
C ILE A 229 5.97 -13.96 5.92
N THR A 230 5.53 -12.81 5.41
CA THR A 230 4.89 -11.75 6.19
C THR A 230 3.66 -11.25 5.44
N ALA A 231 2.48 -11.56 5.96
CA ALA A 231 1.24 -11.06 5.39
C ALA A 231 1.22 -9.53 5.39
N LEU A 232 0.79 -8.93 4.27
CA LEU A 232 0.70 -7.48 4.06
C LEU A 232 2.02 -6.74 4.37
N GLU A 233 3.16 -7.34 3.99
CA GLU A 233 4.46 -6.68 4.16
C GLU A 233 4.43 -5.30 3.49
N GLU A 234 4.68 -4.25 4.29
CA GLU A 234 4.39 -2.85 3.93
C GLU A 234 5.14 -2.39 2.69
N THR A 235 6.42 -2.72 2.58
CA THR A 235 7.26 -2.24 1.46
C THR A 235 6.82 -2.89 0.13
N ALA A 236 6.56 -4.20 0.15
CA ALA A 236 6.07 -4.92 -1.03
C ALA A 236 4.66 -4.46 -1.41
N TYR A 237 3.78 -4.23 -0.43
CA TYR A 237 2.44 -3.71 -0.69
C TYR A 237 2.48 -2.30 -1.31
N ASN A 238 3.38 -1.44 -0.84
CA ASN A 238 3.60 -0.10 -1.41
C ASN A 238 4.11 -0.14 -2.86
N LEU A 239 4.77 -1.21 -3.30
CA LEU A 239 5.16 -1.36 -4.71
C LEU A 239 3.93 -1.60 -5.61
N ILE A 240 2.91 -2.29 -5.10
CA ILE A 240 1.64 -2.48 -5.82
C ILE A 240 0.93 -1.14 -5.99
N THR A 241 0.84 -0.35 -4.92
CA THR A 241 0.07 0.91 -4.92
C THR A 241 0.74 2.05 -5.71
N LYS A 242 2.00 1.91 -6.10
CA LYS A 242 2.72 2.90 -6.92
C LYS A 242 2.40 2.85 -8.42
N GLU A 243 1.49 1.97 -8.82
CA GLU A 243 0.95 1.90 -10.19
C GLU A 243 2.02 1.80 -11.29
N ASN A 244 3.03 0.93 -11.08
CA ASN A 244 3.97 0.56 -12.13
C ASN A 244 3.33 -0.55 -12.99
N PRO A 245 2.85 -0.25 -14.22
CA PRO A 245 2.10 -1.22 -15.01
C PRO A 245 2.91 -2.48 -15.33
N GLU A 246 4.20 -2.34 -15.66
CA GLU A 246 5.06 -3.45 -16.03
C GLU A 246 5.26 -4.42 -14.85
N LEU A 247 5.43 -3.89 -13.64
CA LEU A 247 5.50 -4.72 -12.43
C LEU A 247 4.17 -5.40 -12.13
N LEU A 248 3.06 -4.68 -12.27
CA LEU A 248 1.73 -5.20 -11.98
C LEU A 248 1.31 -6.29 -12.98
N ASP A 249 1.69 -6.16 -14.24
CA ASP A 249 1.46 -7.18 -15.26
C ASP A 249 2.19 -8.50 -14.95
N GLU A 250 3.41 -8.41 -14.42
CA GLU A 250 4.16 -9.58 -13.95
C GLU A 250 3.61 -10.16 -12.65
N LEU A 251 3.13 -9.31 -11.73
CA LEU A 251 2.69 -9.73 -10.42
C LEU A 251 1.28 -10.36 -10.43
N LEU A 252 0.36 -9.83 -11.23
CA LEU A 252 -1.04 -10.27 -11.26
C LEU A 252 -1.21 -11.80 -11.50
N PRO A 253 -0.56 -12.42 -12.51
CA PRO A 253 -0.69 -13.86 -12.73
C PRO A 253 -0.15 -14.68 -11.54
N ARG A 254 0.92 -14.22 -10.90
CA ARG A 254 1.54 -14.89 -9.75
C ARG A 254 0.62 -14.87 -8.52
N VAL A 255 0.01 -13.71 -8.23
CA VAL A 255 -0.94 -13.57 -7.12
C VAL A 255 -2.21 -14.38 -7.39
N LYS A 256 -2.72 -14.42 -8.63
CA LYS A 256 -3.84 -15.28 -9.01
C LYS A 256 -3.56 -16.76 -8.72
N ILE A 257 -2.36 -17.23 -9.03
CA ILE A 257 -1.96 -18.61 -8.73
C ILE A 257 -1.97 -18.87 -7.22
N GLN A 258 -1.45 -17.95 -6.42
CA GLN A 258 -1.43 -18.11 -4.96
C GLN A 258 -2.85 -18.05 -4.38
N ALA A 259 -3.68 -17.12 -4.83
CA ALA A 259 -5.08 -17.02 -4.42
C ALA A 259 -5.87 -18.28 -4.78
N SER A 260 -5.63 -18.87 -5.97
CA SER A 260 -6.26 -20.14 -6.37
C SER A 260 -5.82 -21.32 -5.50
N LYS A 261 -4.56 -21.35 -5.06
CA LYS A 261 -4.06 -22.38 -4.14
C LYS A 261 -4.61 -22.19 -2.71
N ASN A 262 -4.97 -20.99 -2.34
CA ASN A 262 -5.44 -20.61 -1.01
C ASN A 262 -6.77 -19.86 -1.10
N PRO A 263 -7.88 -20.50 -1.54
CA PRO A 263 -9.13 -19.82 -1.86
C PRO A 263 -9.79 -19.12 -0.66
N ASN A 264 -9.50 -19.58 0.54
CA ASN A 264 -10.01 -19.01 1.79
C ASN A 264 -9.04 -18.03 2.46
N SER A 265 -7.90 -17.72 1.85
CA SER A 265 -7.00 -16.70 2.38
C SER A 265 -7.49 -15.31 2.00
N ILE A 266 -7.75 -14.51 3.03
CA ILE A 266 -8.12 -13.10 2.91
C ILE A 266 -6.95 -12.30 2.36
N GLU A 267 -5.73 -12.58 2.80
CA GLU A 267 -4.52 -11.86 2.41
C GLU A 267 -4.31 -11.92 0.88
N TRP A 268 -4.41 -13.11 0.28
CA TRP A 268 -4.26 -13.26 -1.17
C TRP A 268 -5.38 -12.55 -1.96
N LYS A 269 -6.60 -12.47 -1.40
CA LYS A 269 -7.67 -11.67 -1.98
C LYS A 269 -7.37 -10.18 -1.87
N LEU A 270 -6.86 -9.70 -0.74
CA LEU A 270 -6.46 -8.29 -0.56
C LEU A 270 -5.36 -7.87 -1.55
N TYR A 271 -4.37 -8.74 -1.82
CA TYR A 271 -3.37 -8.46 -2.86
C TYR A 271 -3.99 -8.38 -4.25
N LEU A 272 -4.92 -9.29 -4.60
CA LEU A 272 -5.64 -9.21 -5.87
C LEU A 272 -6.42 -7.91 -5.99
N ILE A 273 -7.12 -7.51 -4.95
CA ILE A 273 -7.89 -6.28 -4.91
C ILE A 273 -6.97 -5.07 -5.11
N ALA A 274 -5.81 -5.03 -4.42
CA ALA A 274 -4.84 -3.96 -4.55
C ALA A 274 -4.29 -3.87 -5.98
N ILE A 275 -3.90 -5.00 -6.59
CA ILE A 275 -3.37 -5.04 -7.95
C ILE A 275 -4.44 -4.63 -8.97
N TYR A 276 -5.66 -5.17 -8.85
CA TYR A 276 -6.77 -4.78 -9.73
C TYR A 276 -7.10 -3.29 -9.59
N SER A 277 -7.08 -2.75 -8.36
CA SER A 277 -7.32 -1.31 -8.12
C SER A 277 -6.23 -0.45 -8.72
N ALA A 278 -4.96 -0.83 -8.57
CA ALA A 278 -3.82 -0.13 -9.15
C ALA A 278 -3.84 -0.18 -10.70
N ASN A 279 -4.31 -1.29 -11.29
CA ASN A 279 -4.54 -1.44 -12.72
C ASN A 279 -5.88 -0.84 -13.19
N LYS A 280 -6.61 -0.13 -12.31
CA LYS A 280 -7.92 0.47 -12.61
C LYS A 280 -8.98 -0.52 -13.11
N GLN A 281 -8.79 -1.80 -12.77
CA GLN A 281 -9.71 -2.90 -13.06
C GLN A 281 -10.72 -3.04 -11.92
N TYR A 282 -11.51 -1.97 -11.69
CA TYR A 282 -12.36 -1.84 -10.50
C TYR A 282 -13.45 -2.93 -10.43
N GLU A 283 -13.97 -3.38 -11.59
CA GLU A 283 -14.96 -4.45 -11.64
C GLU A 283 -14.43 -5.77 -11.07
N GLN A 284 -13.18 -6.13 -11.41
CA GLN A 284 -12.51 -7.32 -10.87
C GLN A 284 -12.20 -7.14 -9.39
N ALA A 285 -11.74 -5.95 -9.00
CA ALA A 285 -11.50 -5.63 -7.59
C ALA A 285 -12.77 -5.78 -6.74
N ILE A 286 -13.91 -5.24 -7.21
CA ILE A 286 -15.22 -5.36 -6.54
C ILE A 286 -15.63 -6.83 -6.39
N ASN A 287 -15.48 -7.65 -7.42
CA ASN A 287 -15.85 -9.06 -7.36
C ASN A 287 -15.02 -9.81 -6.29
N VAL A 288 -13.70 -9.60 -6.27
CA VAL A 288 -12.82 -10.22 -5.27
C VAL A 288 -13.09 -9.68 -3.87
N ALA A 289 -13.42 -8.39 -3.73
CA ALA A 289 -13.77 -7.79 -2.43
C ALA A 289 -15.07 -8.40 -1.86
N LYS A 290 -16.08 -8.62 -2.70
CA LYS A 290 -17.30 -9.33 -2.31
C LYS A 290 -17.04 -10.78 -1.89
N GLU A 291 -16.13 -11.47 -2.57
CA GLU A 291 -15.70 -12.80 -2.14
C GLU A 291 -14.97 -12.76 -0.79
N ALA A 292 -14.08 -11.77 -0.55
CA ALA A 292 -13.40 -11.60 0.73
C ALA A 292 -14.40 -11.32 1.87
N GLN A 293 -15.40 -10.48 1.62
CA GLN A 293 -16.49 -10.20 2.55
C GLN A 293 -17.26 -11.45 2.98
N THR A 294 -17.42 -12.44 2.10
CA THR A 294 -18.08 -13.71 2.49
C THR A 294 -17.25 -14.56 3.46
N LEU A 295 -15.96 -14.33 3.55
CA LEU A 295 -15.03 -15.06 4.43
C LEU A 295 -14.86 -14.36 5.78
N ASP A 296 -14.97 -13.04 5.79
CA ASP A 296 -14.83 -12.19 6.96
C ASP A 296 -15.88 -11.08 6.90
N ASN A 297 -16.83 -11.10 7.83
CA ASN A 297 -17.95 -10.17 7.86
C ASN A 297 -17.58 -8.84 8.56
N ASP A 298 -16.41 -8.29 8.27
CA ASP A 298 -15.99 -6.99 8.79
C ASP A 298 -16.67 -5.86 8.00
N PRO A 299 -17.31 -4.87 8.65
CA PRO A 299 -17.89 -3.69 7.99
C PRO A 299 -16.94 -2.91 7.10
N TYR A 300 -15.65 -3.03 7.34
CA TYR A 300 -14.61 -2.43 6.52
C TYR A 300 -14.67 -2.87 5.05
N TYR A 301 -15.15 -4.11 4.75
CA TYR A 301 -15.32 -4.55 3.36
C TYR A 301 -16.41 -3.76 2.64
N ASP A 302 -17.49 -3.42 3.30
CA ASP A 302 -18.53 -2.57 2.70
C ASP A 302 -17.98 -1.19 2.36
N TYR A 303 -17.23 -0.57 3.27
CA TYR A 303 -16.53 0.70 2.99
C TYR A 303 -15.56 0.57 1.82
N PHE A 304 -14.78 -0.50 1.78
CA PHE A 304 -13.82 -0.72 0.71
C PHE A 304 -14.50 -0.94 -0.64
N ILE A 305 -15.56 -1.74 -0.69
CA ILE A 305 -16.40 -1.93 -1.88
C ILE A 305 -17.03 -0.60 -2.32
N SER A 306 -17.50 0.22 -1.37
CA SER A 306 -17.99 1.57 -1.65
C SER A 306 -16.93 2.42 -2.36
N SER A 307 -15.70 2.41 -1.85
CA SER A 307 -14.57 3.14 -2.47
C SER A 307 -14.24 2.66 -3.89
N LEU A 308 -14.40 1.36 -4.16
CA LEU A 308 -14.19 0.80 -5.50
C LEU A 308 -15.31 1.19 -6.46
N TYR A 309 -16.58 1.20 -6.01
CA TYR A 309 -17.71 1.67 -6.81
C TYR A 309 -17.61 3.18 -7.09
N ASP A 310 -17.13 3.96 -6.13
CA ASP A 310 -16.85 5.38 -6.30
C ASP A 310 -15.83 5.61 -7.43
N LYS A 311 -14.71 4.88 -7.42
CA LYS A 311 -13.70 4.92 -8.50
C LYS A 311 -14.23 4.40 -9.84
N LEU A 312 -15.16 3.45 -9.83
CA LEU A 312 -15.83 2.95 -11.04
C LEU A 312 -16.77 4.02 -11.63
N GLY A 313 -17.29 4.94 -10.80
CA GLY A 313 -18.28 5.95 -11.13
C GLY A 313 -19.73 5.49 -10.91
N ASP A 314 -19.95 4.38 -10.20
CA ASP A 314 -21.29 3.93 -9.76
C ASP A 314 -21.60 4.47 -8.36
N PHE A 315 -21.92 5.75 -8.30
CA PHE A 315 -22.15 6.44 -7.03
C PHE A 315 -23.37 5.95 -6.25
N ASP A 316 -24.39 5.42 -6.93
CA ASP A 316 -25.54 4.82 -6.24
C ASP A 316 -25.14 3.56 -5.46
N ALA A 317 -24.38 2.67 -6.09
CA ALA A 317 -23.87 1.49 -5.41
C ALA A 317 -22.84 1.89 -4.32
N ALA A 318 -21.97 2.86 -4.59
CA ALA A 318 -21.04 3.37 -3.59
C ALA A 318 -21.76 3.89 -2.35
N LEU A 319 -22.85 4.66 -2.51
CA LEU A 319 -23.63 5.17 -1.39
C LEU A 319 -24.32 4.05 -0.59
N GLN A 320 -24.82 3.03 -1.29
CA GLN A 320 -25.46 1.88 -0.63
C GLN A 320 -24.47 1.16 0.29
N TYR A 321 -23.27 0.87 -0.21
CA TYR A 321 -22.23 0.18 0.56
C TYR A 321 -21.65 1.06 1.68
N ALA A 322 -21.47 2.38 1.47
CA ALA A 322 -21.05 3.29 2.53
C ALA A 322 -22.05 3.36 3.68
N LYS A 323 -23.36 3.35 3.38
CA LYS A 323 -24.42 3.29 4.39
C LYS A 323 -24.40 1.96 5.16
N SER A 324 -24.28 0.83 4.46
CA SER A 324 -24.17 -0.49 5.09
C SER A 324 -22.98 -0.55 6.06
N ALA A 325 -21.80 -0.05 5.67
CA ALA A 325 -20.65 0.03 6.55
C ALA A 325 -20.92 0.87 7.81
N HIS A 326 -21.55 2.05 7.63
CA HIS A 326 -21.86 2.93 8.77
C HIS A 326 -22.96 2.36 9.69
N GLU A 327 -23.93 1.63 9.15
CA GLU A 327 -24.97 0.95 9.95
C GLU A 327 -24.39 -0.19 10.79
N ALA A 328 -23.39 -0.89 10.26
CA ALA A 328 -22.71 -1.99 10.95
C ALA A 328 -21.70 -1.49 12.01
N ASP A 329 -20.99 -0.41 11.74
CA ASP A 329 -20.12 0.27 12.70
C ASP A 329 -20.28 1.78 12.62
N THR A 330 -20.99 2.35 13.60
CA THR A 330 -21.24 3.79 13.70
C THR A 330 -20.06 4.59 14.27
N THR A 331 -19.00 3.92 14.72
CA THR A 331 -17.86 4.55 15.38
C THR A 331 -16.80 5.00 14.39
N ASP A 332 -16.65 4.30 13.25
CA ASP A 332 -15.68 4.70 12.22
C ASP A 332 -16.23 5.84 11.36
N GLN A 333 -15.56 6.98 11.48
CA GLN A 333 -15.92 8.20 10.78
C GLN A 333 -15.57 8.20 9.28
N GLN A 334 -14.70 7.29 8.84
CA GLN A 334 -14.33 7.20 7.42
C GLN A 334 -15.54 6.90 6.55
N TYR A 335 -16.51 6.14 7.08
CA TYR A 335 -17.76 5.84 6.37
C TYR A 335 -18.61 7.09 6.12
N LEU A 336 -18.64 8.02 7.09
CA LEU A 336 -19.32 9.30 6.92
C LEU A 336 -18.62 10.21 5.88
N TYR A 337 -17.29 10.23 5.86
CA TYR A 337 -16.56 10.97 4.82
C TYR A 337 -16.84 10.40 3.43
N GLN A 338 -16.88 9.09 3.28
CA GLN A 338 -17.23 8.44 2.01
C GLN A 338 -18.66 8.81 1.58
N MET A 339 -19.62 8.78 2.50
CA MET A 339 -20.99 9.21 2.22
C MET A 339 -21.06 10.67 1.76
N ILE A 340 -20.30 11.59 2.38
CA ILE A 340 -20.22 12.99 1.95
C ILE A 340 -19.71 13.08 0.51
N THR A 341 -18.61 12.40 0.19
CA THR A 341 -18.03 12.41 -1.16
C THR A 341 -19.04 11.94 -2.20
N VAL A 342 -19.69 10.81 -1.93
CA VAL A 342 -20.65 10.22 -2.86
C VAL A 342 -21.93 11.06 -2.99
N HIS A 343 -22.46 11.59 -1.88
CA HIS A 343 -23.61 12.53 -1.96
C HIS A 343 -23.28 13.78 -2.77
N ASN A 344 -22.05 14.29 -2.67
CA ASN A 344 -21.59 15.44 -3.45
C ASN A 344 -21.61 15.15 -4.96
N GLU A 345 -21.13 13.97 -5.37
CA GLU A 345 -21.14 13.55 -6.78
C GLU A 345 -22.56 13.19 -7.28
N LEU A 346 -23.44 12.75 -6.44
CA LEU A 346 -24.86 12.58 -6.75
C LEU A 346 -25.62 13.91 -6.77
N ASN A 347 -24.95 15.05 -6.57
CA ASN A 347 -25.54 16.40 -6.43
C ASN A 347 -26.58 16.49 -5.29
N GLN A 348 -26.43 15.67 -4.27
CA GLN A 348 -27.29 15.61 -3.09
C GLN A 348 -26.66 16.44 -1.95
N LEU A 349 -26.45 17.74 -2.19
CA LEU A 349 -25.70 18.63 -1.30
C LEU A 349 -26.35 18.80 0.09
N ASP A 350 -27.68 18.73 0.19
CA ASP A 350 -28.37 18.82 1.48
C ASP A 350 -28.13 17.57 2.33
N GLN A 351 -28.15 16.38 1.72
CA GLN A 351 -27.84 15.12 2.38
C GLN A 351 -26.35 15.08 2.81
N ALA A 352 -25.44 15.53 1.92
CA ALA A 352 -24.03 15.69 2.26
C ALA A 352 -23.84 16.58 3.49
N LYS A 353 -24.58 17.71 3.56
CA LYS A 353 -24.52 18.63 4.72
C LYS A 353 -24.99 17.97 6.01
N VAL A 354 -26.10 17.22 6.00
CA VAL A 354 -26.58 16.50 7.19
C VAL A 354 -25.51 15.56 7.73
N VAL A 355 -24.81 14.83 6.86
CA VAL A 355 -23.70 13.93 7.27
C VAL A 355 -22.52 14.73 7.84
N ALA A 356 -22.19 15.86 7.22
CA ALA A 356 -21.09 16.73 7.67
C ALA A 356 -21.41 17.43 9.00
N ASP A 357 -22.66 17.83 9.25
CA ASP A 357 -23.12 18.34 10.55
C ASP A 357 -22.86 17.30 11.65
N LYS A 358 -23.26 16.05 11.43
CA LYS A 358 -23.01 14.94 12.36
C LYS A 358 -21.50 14.77 12.65
N LEU A 359 -20.63 14.88 11.62
CA LEU A 359 -19.17 14.80 11.81
C LEU A 359 -18.62 15.94 12.68
N THR A 360 -19.11 17.17 12.49
CA THR A 360 -18.66 18.32 13.30
C THR A 360 -19.14 18.22 14.74
N GLU A 361 -20.31 17.67 14.99
CA GLU A 361 -20.85 17.40 16.34
C GLU A 361 -20.03 16.33 17.07
N LEU A 362 -19.63 15.26 16.35
CA LEU A 362 -18.82 14.18 16.92
C LEU A 362 -17.36 14.60 17.19
N ASN A 363 -16.84 15.59 16.47
CA ASN A 363 -15.43 15.99 16.53
C ASN A 363 -15.24 17.49 16.49
N PRO A 364 -15.68 18.21 17.52
CA PRO A 364 -15.59 19.66 17.55
C PRO A 364 -14.15 20.19 17.69
N ASP A 365 -13.20 19.33 18.04
CA ASP A 365 -11.78 19.63 18.21
C ASP A 365 -10.91 19.29 16.98
N LYS A 366 -11.51 18.73 15.91
CA LYS A 366 -10.79 18.34 14.69
C LYS A 366 -11.08 19.30 13.53
N SER A 367 -10.06 19.61 12.74
CA SER A 367 -10.17 20.53 11.58
C SER A 367 -10.89 19.90 10.37
N ARG A 368 -10.72 18.58 10.17
CA ARG A 368 -11.23 17.88 8.98
C ARG A 368 -12.77 17.88 8.86
N PRO A 369 -13.57 17.68 9.92
CA PRO A 369 -15.02 17.79 9.85
C PRO A 369 -15.52 19.18 9.40
N PHE A 370 -14.95 20.25 9.96
CA PHE A 370 -15.30 21.61 9.57
C PHE A 370 -14.92 21.89 8.12
N MET A 371 -13.77 21.39 7.67
CA MET A 371 -13.36 21.47 6.27
C MET A 371 -14.36 20.77 5.34
N ALA A 372 -14.83 19.57 5.70
CA ALA A 372 -15.82 18.84 4.91
C ALA A 372 -17.14 19.60 4.81
N ARG A 373 -17.65 20.14 5.92
CA ARG A 373 -18.88 20.94 5.92
C ARG A 373 -18.71 22.26 5.16
N ALA A 374 -17.60 22.94 5.34
CA ALA A 374 -17.28 24.17 4.62
C ALA A 374 -17.28 23.97 3.10
N ASN A 375 -16.72 22.86 2.60
CA ASN A 375 -16.75 22.54 1.18
C ASN A 375 -18.19 22.37 0.66
N ILE A 376 -19.06 21.67 1.40
CA ILE A 376 -20.45 21.50 1.00
C ILE A 376 -21.19 22.84 1.00
N LEU A 377 -20.99 23.67 2.03
CA LEU A 377 -21.56 25.02 2.11
C LEU A 377 -21.07 25.89 0.94
N PHE A 378 -19.82 25.75 0.55
CA PHE A 378 -19.24 26.43 -0.61
C PHE A 378 -19.95 25.99 -1.91
N GLU A 379 -20.13 24.68 -2.12
CA GLU A 379 -20.86 24.13 -3.26
C GLU A 379 -22.35 24.56 -3.27
N GLN A 380 -22.96 24.73 -2.10
CA GLN A 380 -24.30 25.31 -1.94
C GLN A 380 -24.33 26.82 -2.15
N GLN A 381 -23.22 27.46 -2.45
CA GLN A 381 -23.06 28.93 -2.59
C GLN A 381 -23.32 29.71 -1.28
N LYS A 382 -23.30 29.03 -0.12
CA LYS A 382 -23.42 29.62 1.22
C LYS A 382 -22.06 30.10 1.69
N TYR A 383 -21.45 31.05 0.94
CA TYR A 383 -20.05 31.44 1.12
C TYR A 383 -19.76 32.03 2.52
N SER A 384 -20.69 32.79 3.09
CA SER A 384 -20.48 33.37 4.43
C SER A 384 -20.38 32.27 5.51
N GLU A 385 -21.26 31.27 5.46
CA GLU A 385 -21.24 30.13 6.38
C GLU A 385 -19.97 29.28 6.14
N SER A 386 -19.55 29.07 4.89
CA SER A 386 -18.32 28.33 4.57
C SER A 386 -17.07 29.02 5.12
N ILE A 387 -17.02 30.37 5.11
CA ILE A 387 -15.91 31.15 5.69
C ILE A 387 -15.78 30.89 7.21
N GLU A 388 -16.88 30.75 7.93
CA GLU A 388 -16.89 30.46 9.37
C GLU A 388 -16.26 29.09 9.64
N ASP A 389 -16.68 28.07 8.90
CA ASP A 389 -16.15 26.71 9.05
C ASP A 389 -14.71 26.59 8.60
N TYR A 390 -14.31 27.20 7.45
CA TYR A 390 -12.90 27.26 7.08
C TYR A 390 -12.04 27.96 8.13
N SER A 391 -12.58 29.02 8.74
CA SER A 391 -11.85 29.74 9.80
C SER A 391 -11.72 28.91 11.06
N THR A 392 -12.72 28.12 11.44
CA THR A 392 -12.66 27.16 12.52
C THR A 392 -11.63 26.07 12.23
N ALA A 393 -11.64 25.49 11.03
CA ALA A 393 -10.65 24.50 10.62
C ALA A 393 -9.21 25.03 10.72
N LEU A 394 -9.01 26.31 10.32
CA LEU A 394 -7.70 26.99 10.40
C LEU A 394 -7.32 27.41 11.82
N ALA A 395 -8.27 27.64 12.72
CA ALA A 395 -8.00 27.89 14.12
C ALA A 395 -7.48 26.62 14.82
N ILE A 396 -8.02 25.45 14.44
CA ILE A 396 -7.60 24.15 14.95
C ILE A 396 -6.27 23.73 14.30
N ASN A 397 -6.15 23.83 12.99
CA ASN A 397 -4.94 23.51 12.23
C ASN A 397 -4.54 24.69 11.34
N TYR A 398 -3.64 25.52 11.83
CA TYR A 398 -3.17 26.71 11.13
C TYR A 398 -2.53 26.42 9.76
N ASN A 399 -1.90 25.26 9.60
CA ASN A 399 -1.23 24.85 8.36
C ASN A 399 -2.15 24.08 7.40
N TYR A 400 -3.46 24.18 7.55
CA TYR A 400 -4.40 23.57 6.61
C TYR A 400 -4.49 24.40 5.34
N HIS A 401 -3.51 24.25 4.42
CA HIS A 401 -3.34 25.07 3.22
C HIS A 401 -4.57 25.10 2.33
N PHE A 402 -5.20 23.93 2.10
CA PHE A 402 -6.40 23.83 1.28
C PHE A 402 -7.59 24.59 1.90
N ALA A 403 -7.77 24.56 3.21
CA ALA A 403 -8.80 25.37 3.87
C ALA A 403 -8.55 26.87 3.69
N ARG A 404 -7.28 27.30 3.74
CA ARG A 404 -6.90 28.70 3.48
C ARG A 404 -7.18 29.11 2.04
N LEU A 405 -6.87 28.25 1.07
CA LEU A 405 -7.17 28.49 -0.34
C LEU A 405 -8.67 28.66 -0.55
N LYS A 406 -9.49 27.71 -0.10
CA LYS A 406 -10.95 27.75 -0.27
C LYS A 406 -11.60 28.91 0.49
N ARG A 407 -11.08 29.30 1.66
CA ARG A 407 -11.53 30.51 2.36
C ARG A 407 -11.20 31.78 1.55
N GLY A 408 -10.03 31.86 0.93
CA GLY A 408 -9.67 32.93 0.03
C GLY A 408 -10.66 33.08 -1.13
N TYR A 409 -11.05 31.96 -1.75
CA TYR A 409 -12.10 31.94 -2.76
C TYR A 409 -13.44 32.45 -2.22
N ALA A 410 -13.88 31.96 -1.07
CA ALA A 410 -15.14 32.41 -0.46
C ALA A 410 -15.13 33.91 -0.14
N TYR A 411 -13.99 34.45 0.31
CA TYR A 411 -13.85 35.93 0.47
C TYR A 411 -13.95 36.69 -0.85
N LEU A 412 -13.36 36.17 -1.94
CA LEU A 412 -13.56 36.81 -3.28
C LEU A 412 -15.04 36.84 -3.67
N LEU A 413 -15.76 35.75 -3.47
CA LEU A 413 -17.15 35.58 -3.85
C LEU A 413 -18.10 36.42 -2.95
N THR A 414 -17.69 36.75 -1.74
CA THR A 414 -18.42 37.67 -0.84
C THR A 414 -17.96 39.14 -0.97
N GLY A 415 -16.98 39.42 -1.84
CA GLY A 415 -16.47 40.77 -2.09
C GLY A 415 -15.41 41.26 -1.09
N ASP A 416 -14.96 40.44 -0.15
CA ASP A 416 -13.90 40.79 0.80
C ASP A 416 -12.50 40.53 0.20
N ASN A 417 -12.18 41.32 -0.84
CA ASN A 417 -10.91 41.17 -1.56
C ASN A 417 -9.67 41.35 -0.69
N ALA A 418 -9.77 42.13 0.41
CA ALA A 418 -8.64 42.37 1.31
C ALA A 418 -8.28 41.13 2.10
N LYS A 419 -9.27 40.37 2.62
CA LYS A 419 -9.05 39.14 3.31
C LYS A 419 -8.62 38.02 2.37
N ALA A 420 -9.24 37.95 1.18
CA ALA A 420 -8.83 36.99 0.15
C ALA A 420 -7.34 37.16 -0.20
N LYS A 421 -6.91 38.40 -0.48
CA LYS A 421 -5.51 38.68 -0.77
C LYS A 421 -4.57 38.25 0.34
N LYS A 422 -4.93 38.48 1.62
CA LYS A 422 -4.12 38.07 2.76
C LYS A 422 -3.95 36.54 2.84
N ASP A 423 -5.00 35.77 2.58
CA ASP A 423 -4.93 34.30 2.53
C ASP A 423 -4.02 33.81 1.39
N PHE A 424 -4.15 34.41 0.18
CA PHE A 424 -3.29 34.06 -0.96
C PHE A 424 -1.82 34.48 -0.74
N GLU A 425 -1.55 35.68 -0.18
CA GLU A 425 -0.19 36.11 0.15
C GLU A 425 0.49 35.16 1.13
N ARG A 426 -0.25 34.60 2.10
CA ARG A 426 0.27 33.61 3.01
C ARG A 426 0.63 32.30 2.31
N LEU A 427 -0.25 31.79 1.42
CA LEU A 427 0.01 30.58 0.63
C LEU A 427 1.19 30.79 -0.33
N ALA A 428 1.30 31.94 -0.95
CA ALA A 428 2.39 32.26 -1.88
C ALA A 428 3.80 32.23 -1.24
N GLN A 429 3.87 32.34 0.09
CA GLN A 429 5.12 32.28 0.87
C GLN A 429 5.46 30.87 1.36
N ASP A 430 4.56 29.90 1.22
CA ASP A 430 4.71 28.56 1.79
C ASP A 430 5.18 27.55 0.72
N ALA A 431 6.47 27.23 0.75
CA ALA A 431 7.07 26.31 -0.21
C ALA A 431 6.61 24.83 -0.04
N HIS A 432 5.97 24.50 1.09
CA HIS A 432 5.46 23.13 1.33
C HIS A 432 4.06 22.90 0.73
N ALA A 433 3.37 23.97 0.33
CA ALA A 433 2.03 23.94 -0.23
C ALA A 433 2.03 24.22 -1.75
N GLN A 434 2.83 23.48 -2.52
CA GLN A 434 3.11 23.79 -3.93
C GLN A 434 1.86 23.94 -4.80
N VAL A 435 0.83 23.10 -4.60
CA VAL A 435 -0.41 23.18 -5.37
C VAL A 435 -1.18 24.46 -4.99
N GLU A 436 -1.45 24.68 -3.71
CA GLU A 436 -2.16 25.85 -3.22
C GLU A 436 -1.37 27.16 -3.45
N GLN A 437 -0.03 27.07 -3.47
CA GLN A 437 0.86 28.17 -3.82
C GLN A 437 0.69 28.57 -5.29
N ALA A 438 0.54 27.61 -6.21
CA ALA A 438 0.29 27.89 -7.63
C ALA A 438 -1.05 28.61 -7.84
N PHE A 439 -2.12 28.15 -7.18
CA PHE A 439 -3.40 28.82 -7.17
C PHE A 439 -3.32 30.24 -6.59
N ALA A 440 -2.61 30.41 -5.48
CA ALA A 440 -2.41 31.72 -4.88
C ALA A 440 -1.68 32.69 -5.83
N TYR A 441 -0.68 32.23 -6.56
CA TYR A 441 -0.01 33.02 -7.59
C TYR A 441 -0.95 33.44 -8.70
N CYS A 442 -1.90 32.61 -9.16
CA CYS A 442 -2.93 33.00 -10.13
C CYS A 442 -3.74 34.19 -9.61
N HIS A 443 -4.24 34.11 -8.37
CA HIS A 443 -5.08 35.15 -7.77
C HIS A 443 -4.33 36.42 -7.38
N LEU A 444 -3.00 36.34 -7.20
CA LEU A 444 -2.15 37.51 -6.98
C LEU A 444 -1.59 38.13 -8.27
N GLY A 445 -1.98 37.64 -9.45
CA GLY A 445 -1.49 38.09 -10.73
C GLY A 445 -0.04 37.77 -11.04
N GLN A 446 0.56 36.80 -10.30
CA GLN A 446 1.94 36.32 -10.50
C GLN A 446 1.96 35.16 -11.49
N HIS A 447 1.43 35.37 -12.70
CA HIS A 447 1.13 34.31 -13.67
C HIS A 447 2.34 33.51 -14.10
N ASP A 448 3.52 34.11 -14.25
CA ASP A 448 4.74 33.40 -14.63
C ASP A 448 5.16 32.36 -13.57
N LYS A 449 5.00 32.72 -12.27
CA LYS A 449 5.29 31.80 -11.17
C LYS A 449 4.27 30.66 -11.09
N ALA A 450 2.98 30.99 -11.25
CA ALA A 450 1.93 29.99 -11.28
C ALA A 450 2.17 28.98 -12.40
N ARG A 451 2.52 29.48 -13.61
CA ARG A 451 2.82 28.63 -14.76
C ARG A 451 4.02 27.73 -14.53
N ALA A 452 5.14 28.31 -14.07
CA ALA A 452 6.36 27.54 -13.81
C ALA A 452 6.13 26.43 -12.78
N LEU A 453 5.33 26.70 -11.75
CA LEU A 453 5.01 25.70 -10.73
C LEU A 453 4.06 24.62 -11.27
N ALA A 454 3.05 24.99 -12.08
CA ALA A 454 2.18 24.02 -12.75
C ALA A 454 2.96 23.08 -13.67
N ASP A 455 3.88 23.62 -14.49
CA ASP A 455 4.76 22.83 -15.37
C ASP A 455 5.67 21.89 -14.57
N SER A 456 6.13 22.31 -13.38
CA SER A 456 6.91 21.49 -12.47
C SER A 456 6.09 20.35 -11.86
N LEU A 457 4.86 20.64 -11.44
CA LEU A 457 3.94 19.65 -10.87
C LEU A 457 3.58 18.53 -11.87
N LEU A 458 3.45 18.86 -13.16
CA LEU A 458 3.23 17.85 -14.20
C LEU A 458 4.45 16.98 -14.49
N LYS A 459 5.66 17.51 -14.26
CA LYS A 459 6.92 16.76 -14.48
C LYS A 459 7.34 15.94 -13.28
N ALA A 460 6.81 16.25 -12.10
CA ALA A 460 7.12 15.51 -10.90
C ALA A 460 6.59 14.09 -11.03
N ASP A 461 7.50 13.11 -11.02
CA ASP A 461 7.26 11.66 -11.14
C ASP A 461 6.54 11.08 -9.90
N THR A 462 6.15 11.95 -8.97
CA THR A 462 5.37 11.62 -7.79
C THR A 462 3.90 11.68 -8.14
N ILE A 463 3.34 10.52 -8.42
CA ILE A 463 1.93 10.26 -8.63
C ILE A 463 1.12 10.66 -7.39
N TYR A 464 0.85 11.94 -7.25
CA TYR A 464 -0.30 12.39 -6.50
C TYR A 464 -1.44 12.57 -7.50
N TYR A 465 -2.44 11.70 -7.47
CA TYR A 465 -3.64 11.68 -8.32
C TYR A 465 -4.32 13.05 -8.52
N TYR A 466 -4.11 13.97 -7.59
CA TYR A 466 -4.70 15.31 -7.64
C TYR A 466 -3.90 16.36 -8.42
N ASN A 467 -2.66 16.04 -8.83
CA ASN A 467 -1.83 17.08 -9.43
C ASN A 467 -2.30 17.46 -10.84
N ARG A 468 -2.67 16.50 -11.67
CA ARG A 468 -3.06 16.76 -13.06
C ARG A 468 -4.38 17.53 -13.14
N TYR A 469 -5.38 17.17 -12.33
CA TYR A 469 -6.62 17.93 -12.21
C TYR A 469 -6.36 19.38 -11.79
N ASN A 470 -5.61 19.58 -10.71
CA ASN A 470 -5.27 20.90 -10.20
C ASN A 470 -4.46 21.71 -11.21
N VAL A 471 -3.56 21.07 -11.96
CA VAL A 471 -2.80 21.76 -13.03
C VAL A 471 -3.73 22.19 -14.18
N ALA A 472 -4.73 21.39 -14.54
CA ALA A 472 -5.75 21.80 -15.51
C ALA A 472 -6.53 23.03 -15.04
N CYS A 473 -6.89 23.09 -13.74
CA CYS A 473 -7.50 24.26 -13.10
C CYS A 473 -6.59 25.51 -13.19
N ILE A 474 -5.29 25.33 -12.85
CA ILE A 474 -4.31 26.42 -12.91
C ILE A 474 -4.15 26.96 -14.34
N TYR A 475 -4.04 26.08 -15.34
CA TYR A 475 -3.99 26.52 -16.75
C TYR A 475 -5.26 27.24 -17.19
N SER A 476 -6.44 26.80 -16.74
CA SER A 476 -7.70 27.51 -16.99
C SER A 476 -7.66 28.92 -16.38
N LEU A 477 -7.25 29.06 -15.12
CA LEU A 477 -7.14 30.37 -14.45
C LEU A 477 -6.13 31.30 -15.13
N LEU A 478 -5.07 30.77 -15.71
CA LEU A 478 -4.06 31.52 -16.48
C LEU A 478 -4.52 31.87 -17.88
N GLY A 479 -5.70 31.39 -18.36
CA GLY A 479 -6.19 31.58 -19.71
C GLY A 479 -5.49 30.72 -20.77
N GLU A 480 -4.72 29.71 -20.34
CA GLU A 480 -4.00 28.74 -21.19
C GLU A 480 -4.97 27.63 -21.67
N THR A 481 -5.97 28.05 -22.46
CA THR A 481 -7.13 27.22 -22.82
C THR A 481 -6.78 25.84 -23.38
N GLU A 482 -5.85 25.77 -24.35
CA GLU A 482 -5.50 24.47 -24.96
C GLU A 482 -4.77 23.53 -23.98
N LEU A 483 -3.94 24.06 -23.10
CA LEU A 483 -3.27 23.27 -22.08
C LEU A 483 -4.27 22.80 -21.00
N ALA A 484 -5.20 23.65 -20.59
CA ALA A 484 -6.26 23.29 -19.67
C ALA A 484 -7.09 22.12 -20.22
N PHE A 485 -7.55 22.21 -21.48
CA PHE A 485 -8.28 21.11 -22.12
C PHE A 485 -7.46 19.83 -22.27
N ALA A 486 -6.20 19.94 -22.73
CA ALA A 486 -5.35 18.77 -22.92
C ALA A 486 -5.07 18.05 -21.59
N THR A 487 -4.81 18.83 -20.52
CA THR A 487 -4.53 18.29 -19.19
C THR A 487 -5.79 17.69 -18.54
N LEU A 488 -6.94 18.36 -18.68
CA LEU A 488 -8.22 17.84 -18.17
C LEU A 488 -8.62 16.56 -18.93
N GLU A 489 -8.49 16.53 -20.27
CA GLU A 489 -8.80 15.33 -21.05
C GLU A 489 -7.87 14.16 -20.68
N ALA A 490 -6.60 14.43 -20.40
CA ALA A 490 -5.68 13.40 -19.92
C ALA A 490 -6.11 12.81 -18.57
N GLU A 491 -6.61 13.65 -17.65
CA GLU A 491 -7.14 13.21 -16.36
C GLU A 491 -8.41 12.35 -16.50
N LEU A 492 -9.33 12.80 -17.39
CA LEU A 492 -10.55 12.06 -17.71
C LEU A 492 -10.26 10.69 -18.37
N LYS A 493 -9.27 10.63 -19.28
CA LYS A 493 -8.78 9.38 -19.89
C LYS A 493 -8.21 8.44 -18.85
N ASP A 494 -7.59 9.00 -17.83
CA ASP A 494 -6.97 8.28 -16.74
C ASP A 494 -7.99 7.75 -15.71
N GLY A 495 -9.27 8.05 -15.89
CA GLY A 495 -10.39 7.49 -15.16
C GLY A 495 -10.96 8.38 -14.05
N TYR A 496 -10.76 9.68 -14.11
CA TYR A 496 -11.44 10.61 -13.21
C TYR A 496 -12.95 10.62 -13.49
N THR A 497 -13.77 10.42 -12.46
CA THR A 497 -15.22 10.19 -12.58
C THR A 497 -16.08 11.26 -11.93
N TYR A 498 -15.51 12.26 -11.24
CA TYR A 498 -16.28 13.29 -10.52
C TYR A 498 -16.76 14.42 -11.44
N PHE A 499 -17.65 14.09 -12.37
CA PHE A 499 -18.14 15.00 -13.42
C PHE A 499 -18.95 16.16 -12.86
N ASN A 500 -19.75 15.92 -11.80
CA ASN A 500 -20.51 16.98 -11.16
C ASN A 500 -19.61 17.99 -10.43
N HIS A 501 -18.51 17.50 -9.82
CA HIS A 501 -17.49 18.39 -9.28
C HIS A 501 -16.88 19.27 -10.37
N ILE A 502 -16.43 18.68 -11.50
CA ILE A 502 -15.85 19.44 -12.62
C ILE A 502 -16.79 20.55 -13.10
N ARG A 503 -18.08 20.26 -13.28
CA ARG A 503 -19.08 21.23 -13.75
C ARG A 503 -19.28 22.41 -12.80
N ARG A 504 -19.11 22.19 -11.49
CA ARG A 504 -19.25 23.23 -10.46
C ARG A 504 -17.96 23.96 -10.15
N ASP A 505 -16.80 23.43 -10.60
CA ASP A 505 -15.51 24.01 -10.26
C ASP A 505 -15.30 25.36 -10.95
N LEU A 506 -15.23 26.40 -10.14
CA LEU A 506 -15.06 27.77 -10.60
C LEU A 506 -13.72 28.02 -11.28
N ASP A 507 -12.74 27.15 -11.08
CA ASP A 507 -11.44 27.28 -11.69
C ASP A 507 -11.48 27.04 -13.21
N PHE A 508 -12.51 26.34 -13.71
CA PHE A 508 -12.74 26.12 -15.13
C PHE A 508 -13.58 27.20 -15.82
N LYS A 509 -13.99 28.26 -15.11
CA LYS A 509 -14.86 29.31 -15.66
C LYS A 509 -14.36 29.93 -16.99
N ASN A 510 -13.03 29.97 -17.19
CA ASN A 510 -12.42 30.55 -18.39
C ASN A 510 -12.49 29.64 -19.62
N ILE A 511 -12.80 28.37 -19.43
CA ILE A 511 -12.92 27.37 -20.50
C ILE A 511 -14.34 26.78 -20.60
N HIS A 512 -15.29 27.24 -19.75
CA HIS A 512 -16.69 26.84 -19.85
C HIS A 512 -17.26 27.20 -21.23
N GLY A 513 -18.12 26.33 -21.75
CA GLY A 513 -18.79 26.50 -23.04
C GLY A 513 -18.96 25.15 -23.74
N GLU A 514 -19.46 25.17 -24.97
CA GLU A 514 -19.83 23.98 -25.72
C GLU A 514 -18.73 22.90 -25.78
N ARG A 515 -17.48 23.30 -26.02
CA ARG A 515 -16.33 22.36 -26.05
C ARG A 515 -16.10 21.68 -24.70
N PHE A 516 -16.26 22.43 -23.60
CA PHE A 516 -16.10 21.89 -22.23
C PHE A 516 -17.21 20.89 -21.94
N ASP A 517 -18.46 21.26 -22.21
CA ASP A 517 -19.61 20.39 -21.98
C ASP A 517 -19.51 19.09 -22.79
N GLN A 518 -19.17 19.19 -24.08
CA GLN A 518 -18.94 18.02 -24.94
C GLN A 518 -17.83 17.10 -24.42
N LEU A 519 -16.74 17.68 -23.89
CA LEU A 519 -15.66 16.89 -23.29
C LEU A 519 -16.16 16.11 -22.08
N ILE A 520 -16.85 16.77 -21.14
CA ILE A 520 -17.35 16.13 -19.93
C ILE A 520 -18.41 15.08 -20.26
N GLU A 521 -19.39 15.40 -21.12
CA GLU A 521 -20.43 14.46 -21.54
C GLU A 521 -19.85 13.19 -22.20
N LYS A 522 -18.82 13.34 -23.04
CA LYS A 522 -18.14 12.22 -23.68
C LYS A 522 -17.62 11.19 -22.65
N TYR A 523 -16.90 11.67 -21.65
CA TYR A 523 -16.30 10.78 -20.64
C TYR A 523 -17.32 10.28 -19.61
N GLU A 524 -18.33 11.06 -19.28
CA GLU A 524 -19.46 10.63 -18.46
C GLU A 524 -20.23 9.48 -19.12
N GLN A 525 -20.53 9.60 -20.44
CA GLN A 525 -21.18 8.53 -21.21
C GLN A 525 -20.32 7.25 -21.27
N LEU A 526 -19.00 7.37 -21.45
CA LEU A 526 -18.09 6.22 -21.43
C LEU A 526 -18.07 5.54 -20.05
N THR A 527 -18.06 6.32 -19.00
CA THR A 527 -18.14 5.79 -17.61
C THR A 527 -19.48 5.09 -17.38
N GLN A 528 -20.60 5.68 -17.78
CA GLN A 528 -21.92 5.08 -17.64
C GLN A 528 -22.06 3.78 -18.46
N GLN A 529 -21.49 3.72 -19.66
CA GLN A 529 -21.44 2.48 -20.45
C GLN A 529 -20.67 1.37 -19.73
N ARG A 530 -19.52 1.70 -19.10
CA ARG A 530 -18.73 0.76 -18.30
C ARG A 530 -19.51 0.26 -17.09
N VAL A 531 -20.15 1.16 -16.34
CA VAL A 531 -20.98 0.83 -15.17
C VAL A 531 -22.15 -0.09 -15.57
N ASN A 532 -22.85 0.24 -16.66
CA ASN A 532 -23.97 -0.56 -17.14
C ASN A 532 -23.52 -1.96 -17.57
N ALA A 533 -22.42 -2.05 -18.32
CA ALA A 533 -21.85 -3.33 -18.72
C ALA A 533 -21.46 -4.22 -17.53
N PHE A 534 -20.97 -3.61 -16.44
CA PHE A 534 -20.68 -4.34 -15.22
C PHE A 534 -21.95 -4.79 -14.49
N LYS A 535 -22.97 -3.92 -14.39
CA LYS A 535 -24.29 -4.27 -13.82
C LYS A 535 -24.97 -5.40 -14.58
N ASP A 536 -24.92 -5.37 -15.89
CA ASP A 536 -25.49 -6.44 -16.75
C ASP A 536 -24.79 -7.78 -16.54
N LYS A 537 -23.44 -7.77 -16.44
CA LYS A 537 -22.66 -8.98 -16.13
C LYS A 537 -22.98 -9.53 -14.75
N THR A 538 -23.09 -8.68 -13.74
CA THR A 538 -23.39 -9.11 -12.36
C THR A 538 -24.85 -9.56 -12.20
N SER A 539 -25.81 -8.91 -12.84
CA SER A 539 -27.24 -9.32 -12.82
C SER A 539 -27.47 -10.62 -13.58
N ASN A 540 -26.73 -10.89 -14.64
CA ASN A 540 -26.76 -12.16 -15.35
C ASN A 540 -26.04 -13.29 -14.60
N SER A 541 -25.04 -12.97 -13.74
CA SER A 541 -24.38 -13.97 -12.90
C SER A 541 -25.24 -14.46 -11.71
N THR A 542 -26.31 -13.73 -11.36
CA THR A 542 -27.30 -14.15 -10.36
C THR A 542 -28.45 -14.98 -10.94
N LYS A 543 -28.46 -15.19 -12.28
CA LYS A 543 -29.47 -15.99 -12.97
C LYS A 543 -28.90 -17.36 -13.32
N GLU A 544 -29.46 -18.37 -12.63
CA GLU A 544 -29.48 -19.80 -12.91
C GLU A 544 -28.13 -20.53 -12.82
N GLU A 545 -27.98 -21.30 -11.76
CA GLU A 545 -27.08 -22.45 -11.76
C GLU A 545 -27.48 -23.36 -12.93
N ARG A 546 -26.68 -23.36 -13.98
CA ARG A 546 -26.88 -24.26 -15.12
C ARG A 546 -26.21 -25.57 -14.81
N VAL A 547 -27.01 -26.64 -14.73
CA VAL A 547 -26.48 -27.99 -14.64
C VAL A 547 -26.30 -28.52 -16.07
N VAL A 548 -25.07 -28.89 -16.42
CA VAL A 548 -24.72 -29.47 -17.68
C VAL A 548 -24.32 -30.93 -17.47
N ASP A 549 -25.03 -31.84 -18.09
CA ASP A 549 -24.75 -33.27 -18.09
C ASP A 549 -23.81 -33.61 -19.25
N ILE A 550 -22.57 -34.03 -18.93
CA ILE A 550 -21.56 -34.39 -19.92
C ILE A 550 -21.38 -35.91 -19.95
N PRO A 551 -21.73 -36.59 -21.01
CA PRO A 551 -21.56 -38.03 -21.07
C PRO A 551 -20.07 -38.43 -21.05
N PHE A 552 -19.77 -39.52 -20.36
CA PHE A 552 -18.44 -40.10 -20.33
C PHE A 552 -18.46 -41.60 -20.64
N THR A 553 -17.33 -42.10 -21.10
CA THR A 553 -17.09 -43.55 -21.26
C THR A 553 -16.15 -44.01 -20.13
N ALA A 554 -16.48 -45.13 -19.52
CA ALA A 554 -15.63 -45.78 -18.50
C ALA A 554 -15.01 -47.03 -19.10
N ALA A 555 -13.67 -47.07 -19.14
CA ALA A 555 -12.91 -48.23 -19.59
C ALA A 555 -11.66 -48.42 -18.74
N HIS A 556 -11.42 -49.63 -18.27
CA HIS A 556 -10.23 -49.99 -17.48
C HIS A 556 -10.00 -49.10 -16.24
N GLY A 557 -11.09 -48.65 -15.58
CA GLY A 557 -11.02 -47.84 -14.36
C GLY A 557 -10.79 -46.34 -14.60
N VAL A 558 -10.77 -45.87 -15.86
CA VAL A 558 -10.61 -44.44 -16.15
C VAL A 558 -11.86 -43.87 -16.82
N THR A 559 -12.20 -42.63 -16.48
CA THR A 559 -13.31 -41.85 -17.06
C THR A 559 -12.79 -41.06 -18.24
N LYS A 560 -13.33 -41.29 -19.45
CA LYS A 560 -12.95 -40.55 -20.64
C LYS A 560 -14.07 -39.63 -21.10
N VAL A 561 -13.72 -38.43 -21.51
CA VAL A 561 -14.63 -37.39 -21.97
C VAL A 561 -14.18 -36.84 -23.32
N ASP A 562 -15.15 -36.52 -24.16
CA ASP A 562 -14.90 -35.87 -25.44
C ASP A 562 -14.79 -34.35 -25.26
N CYS A 563 -13.68 -33.79 -25.70
CA CYS A 563 -13.41 -32.35 -25.69
C CYS A 563 -13.03 -31.89 -27.09
N THR A 564 -13.29 -30.62 -27.39
CA THR A 564 -12.73 -29.97 -28.58
C THR A 564 -11.72 -28.93 -28.14
N ILE A 565 -10.47 -29.05 -28.60
CA ILE A 565 -9.40 -28.12 -28.31
C ILE A 565 -9.02 -27.35 -29.56
N ASN A 566 -9.16 -26.03 -29.55
CA ASN A 566 -8.90 -25.16 -30.71
C ASN A 566 -9.57 -25.70 -31.99
N ASN A 567 -10.81 -26.22 -31.87
CA ASN A 567 -11.60 -26.88 -32.88
C ASN A 567 -11.13 -28.31 -33.31
N LEU A 568 -10.16 -28.89 -32.62
CA LEU A 568 -9.74 -30.28 -32.82
C LEU A 568 -10.45 -31.19 -31.81
N PRO A 569 -11.29 -32.15 -32.19
CA PRO A 569 -11.92 -33.09 -31.29
C PRO A 569 -10.88 -34.08 -30.75
N LEU A 570 -10.79 -34.20 -29.43
CA LEU A 570 -9.88 -35.11 -28.73
C LEU A 570 -10.61 -35.76 -27.56
N ASN A 571 -10.14 -36.97 -27.17
CA ASN A 571 -10.73 -37.71 -26.06
C ASN A 571 -9.76 -37.71 -24.86
N PHE A 572 -10.17 -37.08 -23.75
CA PHE A 572 -9.36 -36.89 -22.57
C PHE A 572 -9.77 -37.81 -21.42
N ILE A 573 -8.82 -38.23 -20.63
CA ILE A 573 -9.06 -38.80 -19.32
C ILE A 573 -9.38 -37.70 -18.34
N PHE A 574 -10.52 -37.79 -17.68
CA PHE A 574 -10.89 -36.92 -16.58
C PHE A 574 -10.08 -37.35 -15.33
N ASP A 575 -9.08 -36.53 -14.95
CA ASP A 575 -8.13 -36.88 -13.91
C ASP A 575 -8.02 -35.77 -12.86
N THR A 576 -8.61 -36.02 -11.68
CA THR A 576 -8.55 -35.09 -10.54
C THR A 576 -7.18 -35.03 -9.87
N GLY A 577 -6.27 -35.95 -10.18
CA GLY A 577 -4.91 -36.00 -9.68
C GLY A 577 -3.90 -35.24 -10.53
N ALA A 578 -4.24 -34.94 -11.79
CA ALA A 578 -3.40 -34.13 -12.68
C ALA A 578 -3.55 -32.64 -12.38
N SER A 579 -2.44 -31.91 -12.27
CA SER A 579 -2.47 -30.46 -12.01
C SER A 579 -2.89 -29.63 -13.24
N ASP A 580 -2.48 -30.05 -14.45
CA ASP A 580 -2.70 -29.32 -15.69
C ASP A 580 -3.39 -30.21 -16.74
N VAL A 581 -3.88 -29.59 -17.82
CA VAL A 581 -4.19 -30.33 -19.04
C VAL A 581 -2.90 -30.89 -19.59
N THR A 582 -2.89 -32.19 -19.92
CA THR A 582 -1.71 -32.85 -20.49
C THR A 582 -1.99 -33.28 -21.90
N ILE A 583 -1.13 -32.92 -22.83
CA ILE A 583 -1.17 -33.31 -24.24
C ILE A 583 0.12 -34.05 -24.56
N SER A 584 0.03 -35.16 -25.31
CA SER A 584 1.25 -35.84 -25.76
C SER A 584 1.97 -35.01 -26.84
N LYS A 585 3.25 -35.30 -27.02
CA LYS A 585 4.04 -34.65 -28.06
C LYS A 585 3.47 -34.92 -29.45
N VAL A 586 2.90 -36.10 -29.67
CA VAL A 586 2.32 -36.50 -30.98
C VAL A 586 1.13 -35.59 -31.34
N GLU A 587 0.22 -35.38 -30.37
CA GLU A 587 -0.92 -34.51 -30.58
C GLU A 587 -0.49 -33.04 -30.72
N ALA A 588 0.47 -32.57 -29.90
CA ALA A 588 0.98 -31.21 -29.99
C ALA A 588 1.66 -30.93 -31.34
N ASP A 589 2.50 -31.83 -31.81
CA ASP A 589 3.14 -31.74 -33.15
C ASP A 589 2.12 -31.74 -34.26
N PHE A 590 1.08 -32.60 -34.15
CA PHE A 590 -0.04 -32.61 -35.08
C PHE A 590 -0.81 -31.27 -35.08
N MET A 591 -1.07 -30.73 -33.89
CA MET A 591 -1.77 -29.45 -33.76
C MET A 591 -0.98 -28.29 -34.36
N LEU A 592 0.32 -28.24 -34.14
CA LEU A 592 1.22 -27.25 -34.73
C LEU A 592 1.25 -27.35 -36.25
N LYS A 593 1.42 -28.57 -36.78
CA LYS A 593 1.50 -28.84 -38.24
C LYS A 593 0.21 -28.47 -38.97
N ASN A 594 -0.94 -28.60 -38.31
CA ASN A 594 -2.26 -28.40 -38.94
C ASN A 594 -2.90 -27.05 -38.52
N GLY A 595 -2.17 -26.17 -37.84
CA GLY A 595 -2.63 -24.81 -37.49
C GLY A 595 -3.62 -24.74 -36.33
N TYR A 596 -3.80 -25.80 -35.54
CA TYR A 596 -4.58 -25.80 -34.30
C TYR A 596 -3.82 -25.16 -33.14
N LEU A 597 -2.48 -25.10 -33.24
CA LEU A 597 -1.56 -24.36 -32.38
C LEU A 597 -0.60 -23.56 -33.26
N SER A 598 -0.05 -22.49 -32.70
CA SER A 598 1.01 -21.66 -33.28
C SER A 598 2.23 -21.61 -32.37
N GLU A 599 3.38 -21.18 -32.90
CA GLU A 599 4.57 -20.98 -32.07
C GLU A 599 4.36 -19.91 -30.98
N GLN A 600 3.44 -18.96 -31.19
CA GLN A 600 3.06 -17.95 -30.22
C GLN A 600 2.29 -18.52 -29.01
N ASP A 601 1.69 -19.70 -29.17
CA ASP A 601 0.97 -20.39 -28.11
C ASP A 601 1.91 -21.14 -27.15
N ILE A 602 3.23 -21.18 -27.45
CA ILE A 602 4.28 -21.81 -26.64
C ILE A 602 4.81 -20.80 -25.66
N VAL A 603 4.58 -21.06 -24.37
CA VAL A 603 4.94 -20.12 -23.27
C VAL A 603 6.33 -20.41 -22.73
N GLY A 604 6.79 -21.67 -22.72
CA GLY A 604 8.09 -22.03 -22.17
C GLY A 604 8.22 -23.50 -21.81
N LYS A 605 9.25 -23.84 -21.02
CA LYS A 605 9.48 -25.20 -20.49
C LYS A 605 9.21 -25.23 -18.99
N LYS A 606 8.58 -26.29 -18.51
CA LYS A 606 8.28 -26.51 -17.09
C LYS A 606 8.70 -27.91 -16.68
N THR A 607 9.24 -28.03 -15.47
CA THR A 607 9.54 -29.30 -14.84
C THR A 607 8.32 -29.78 -14.03
N TYR A 608 7.94 -31.02 -14.15
CA TYR A 608 6.84 -31.64 -13.42
C TYR A 608 7.20 -33.04 -12.94
N GLN A 609 6.52 -33.48 -11.90
CA GLN A 609 6.70 -34.83 -11.36
C GLN A 609 5.58 -35.73 -11.91
N VAL A 610 5.95 -36.82 -12.56
CA VAL A 610 5.00 -37.82 -13.05
C VAL A 610 4.57 -38.76 -11.92
N ALA A 611 3.46 -39.49 -12.11
CA ALA A 611 2.88 -40.36 -11.09
C ALA A 611 3.85 -41.44 -10.51
N THR A 612 4.90 -41.74 -11.23
CA THR A 612 5.96 -42.66 -10.77
C THR A 612 7.00 -42.00 -9.83
N GLY A 613 6.88 -40.69 -9.58
CA GLY A 613 7.83 -39.92 -8.81
C GLY A 613 9.02 -39.34 -9.62
N ALA A 614 9.16 -39.72 -10.90
CA ALA A 614 10.23 -39.22 -11.76
C ALA A 614 9.97 -37.76 -12.17
N ILE A 615 11.06 -37.00 -12.31
CA ILE A 615 11.00 -35.60 -12.80
C ILE A 615 11.14 -35.61 -14.32
N ALA A 616 10.20 -34.96 -15.01
CA ALA A 616 10.20 -34.78 -16.45
C ALA A 616 10.13 -33.28 -16.81
N VAL A 617 10.69 -32.90 -17.94
CA VAL A 617 10.59 -31.58 -18.51
C VAL A 617 9.56 -31.60 -19.63
N GLY A 618 8.60 -30.69 -19.64
CA GLY A 618 7.61 -30.54 -20.70
C GLY A 618 7.53 -29.10 -21.17
N THR A 619 6.93 -28.94 -22.36
CA THR A 619 6.67 -27.62 -22.92
C THR A 619 5.32 -27.14 -22.45
N THR A 620 5.24 -25.92 -21.93
CA THR A 620 3.98 -25.26 -21.56
C THR A 620 3.42 -24.54 -22.76
N ILE A 621 2.14 -24.75 -23.05
CA ILE A 621 1.39 -24.08 -24.12
C ILE A 621 0.11 -23.47 -23.58
N VAL A 622 -0.46 -22.52 -24.31
CA VAL A 622 -1.79 -21.95 -24.05
C VAL A 622 -2.76 -22.46 -25.12
N LEU A 623 -3.81 -23.12 -24.67
CA LEU A 623 -4.91 -23.57 -25.53
C LEU A 623 -5.95 -22.45 -25.58
N LYS A 624 -6.19 -21.87 -26.75
CA LYS A 624 -7.10 -20.73 -26.93
C LYS A 624 -8.53 -21.05 -26.53
N GLU A 625 -8.97 -22.26 -26.81
CA GLU A 625 -10.32 -22.69 -26.52
C GLU A 625 -10.37 -24.19 -26.21
N ILE A 626 -11.06 -24.55 -25.12
CA ILE A 626 -11.49 -25.92 -24.85
C ILE A 626 -13.01 -25.94 -24.77
N LYS A 627 -13.65 -26.73 -25.61
CA LYS A 627 -15.10 -27.00 -25.52
C LYS A 627 -15.33 -28.36 -24.88
N PHE A 628 -16.22 -28.40 -23.92
CA PHE A 628 -16.50 -29.58 -23.13
C PHE A 628 -17.98 -29.63 -22.77
N GLY A 629 -18.74 -30.49 -23.42
CA GLY A 629 -20.18 -30.65 -23.19
C GLY A 629 -21.03 -29.37 -23.27
N GLY A 630 -20.66 -28.44 -24.16
CA GLY A 630 -21.34 -27.15 -24.31
C GLY A 630 -20.82 -26.05 -23.39
N LEU A 631 -19.84 -26.36 -22.53
CA LEU A 631 -19.04 -25.36 -21.79
C LEU A 631 -17.84 -24.96 -22.64
N VAL A 632 -17.44 -23.68 -22.55
CA VAL A 632 -16.30 -23.14 -23.30
C VAL A 632 -15.32 -22.50 -22.28
N LEU A 633 -14.07 -22.92 -22.33
CA LEU A 633 -12.98 -22.34 -21.54
C LEU A 633 -11.95 -21.76 -22.49
N ASN A 634 -11.58 -20.51 -22.29
CA ASN A 634 -10.56 -19.83 -23.08
C ASN A 634 -9.24 -19.75 -22.32
N ASP A 635 -8.13 -19.67 -23.05
CA ASP A 635 -6.77 -19.45 -22.52
C ASP A 635 -6.38 -20.43 -21.40
N VAL A 636 -6.48 -21.71 -21.74
CA VAL A 636 -6.16 -22.80 -20.80
C VAL A 636 -4.70 -23.21 -20.95
N ARG A 637 -3.93 -23.15 -19.87
CA ARG A 637 -2.56 -23.68 -19.86
C ARG A 637 -2.57 -25.19 -19.91
N ALA A 638 -1.70 -25.75 -20.76
CA ALA A 638 -1.48 -27.17 -20.92
C ALA A 638 0.01 -27.49 -20.95
N SER A 639 0.35 -28.69 -20.52
CA SER A 639 1.72 -29.23 -20.54
C SER A 639 1.83 -30.27 -21.69
N VAL A 640 2.76 -30.07 -22.61
CA VAL A 640 3.13 -31.05 -23.61
C VAL A 640 4.20 -31.99 -23.04
N VAL A 641 3.89 -33.26 -22.98
CA VAL A 641 4.77 -34.32 -22.43
C VAL A 641 5.55 -34.96 -23.56
N GLU A 642 6.86 -35.09 -23.39
CA GLU A 642 7.77 -35.68 -24.41
C GLU A 642 7.48 -37.16 -24.72
N SER A 643 6.73 -37.85 -23.89
CA SER A 643 6.34 -39.24 -24.11
C SER A 643 5.31 -39.35 -25.24
N GLN A 644 5.60 -40.19 -26.26
CA GLN A 644 4.72 -40.40 -27.41
C GLN A 644 3.39 -41.09 -27.05
N ASN A 645 3.35 -41.84 -25.96
CA ASN A 645 2.18 -42.57 -25.46
C ASN A 645 1.59 -41.98 -24.18
N ALA A 646 1.87 -40.71 -23.89
CA ALA A 646 1.29 -40.05 -22.71
C ALA A 646 -0.23 -39.94 -22.88
N PRO A 647 -1.04 -40.28 -21.87
CA PRO A 647 -2.46 -40.06 -21.94
C PRO A 647 -2.81 -38.59 -22.00
N LEU A 648 -3.84 -38.24 -22.73
CA LEU A 648 -4.43 -36.89 -22.67
C LEU A 648 -5.20 -36.78 -21.38
N LEU A 649 -4.80 -35.84 -20.52
CA LEU A 649 -5.41 -35.63 -19.19
C LEU A 649 -6.10 -34.28 -19.10
N LEU A 650 -7.31 -34.28 -18.59
CA LEU A 650 -8.05 -33.07 -18.22
C LEU A 650 -7.90 -32.88 -16.72
N GLY A 651 -6.94 -32.00 -16.32
CA GLY A 651 -6.52 -31.82 -14.95
C GLY A 651 -7.16 -30.64 -14.22
N GLN A 652 -6.67 -30.34 -13.02
CA GLN A 652 -7.22 -29.34 -12.10
C GLN A 652 -7.31 -27.92 -12.71
N SER A 653 -6.38 -27.57 -13.61
CA SER A 653 -6.42 -26.26 -14.30
C SER A 653 -7.71 -25.99 -15.10
N VAL A 654 -8.38 -27.05 -15.55
CA VAL A 654 -9.70 -27.01 -16.18
C VAL A 654 -10.81 -27.25 -15.16
N LEU A 655 -10.66 -28.28 -14.32
CA LEU A 655 -11.72 -28.73 -13.43
C LEU A 655 -12.15 -27.65 -12.44
N GLN A 656 -11.21 -26.87 -11.92
CA GLN A 656 -11.48 -25.73 -11.02
C GLN A 656 -12.27 -24.58 -11.69
N ARG A 657 -12.21 -24.48 -13.02
CA ARG A 657 -12.91 -23.46 -13.79
C ARG A 657 -14.33 -23.88 -14.20
N LEU A 658 -14.66 -25.16 -14.01
CA LEU A 658 -15.96 -25.73 -14.44
C LEU A 658 -17.05 -25.59 -13.36
N GLY A 659 -16.70 -25.33 -12.09
CA GLY A 659 -17.65 -25.28 -10.98
C GLY A 659 -17.77 -26.60 -10.20
N LYS A 660 -18.93 -26.87 -9.60
CA LYS A 660 -19.14 -28.11 -8.83
C LYS A 660 -19.34 -29.29 -9.81
N ILE A 661 -18.55 -30.34 -9.63
CA ILE A 661 -18.59 -31.53 -10.48
C ILE A 661 -19.06 -32.74 -9.65
N GLU A 662 -20.11 -33.41 -10.10
CA GLU A 662 -20.63 -34.65 -9.55
C GLU A 662 -20.54 -35.78 -10.62
N ILE A 663 -20.00 -36.92 -10.23
CA ILE A 663 -19.89 -38.08 -11.15
C ILE A 663 -21.07 -39.04 -10.90
N ASP A 664 -21.98 -39.11 -11.87
CA ASP A 664 -23.06 -40.10 -11.85
C ASP A 664 -22.62 -41.33 -12.64
N ASN A 665 -22.08 -42.33 -11.95
CA ASN A 665 -21.59 -43.56 -12.53
C ASN A 665 -22.71 -44.45 -13.09
N VAL A 666 -23.95 -44.27 -12.63
CA VAL A 666 -25.11 -45.06 -13.10
C VAL A 666 -25.54 -44.56 -14.47
N LYS A 667 -25.67 -43.23 -14.61
CA LYS A 667 -26.03 -42.58 -15.87
C LYS A 667 -24.85 -42.35 -16.80
N ARG A 668 -23.64 -42.55 -16.30
CA ARG A 668 -22.36 -42.24 -16.98
C ARG A 668 -22.28 -40.80 -17.45
N VAL A 669 -22.62 -39.85 -16.59
CA VAL A 669 -22.54 -38.43 -16.85
C VAL A 669 -21.76 -37.70 -15.77
N LEU A 670 -20.98 -36.69 -16.15
CA LEU A 670 -20.46 -35.68 -15.25
C LEU A 670 -21.51 -34.56 -15.18
N LYS A 671 -22.08 -34.34 -14.01
CA LYS A 671 -22.96 -33.21 -13.74
C LYS A 671 -22.12 -32.04 -13.31
N ILE A 672 -22.07 -31.02 -14.14
CA ILE A 672 -21.32 -29.80 -13.85
C ILE A 672 -22.32 -28.68 -13.54
N THR A 673 -22.34 -28.24 -12.30
CA THR A 673 -23.09 -27.06 -11.89
C THR A 673 -22.17 -25.85 -12.04
N THR A 674 -22.37 -25.07 -13.09
CA THR A 674 -21.61 -23.87 -13.36
C THR A 674 -22.45 -22.63 -13.09
N LYS A 675 -21.85 -21.61 -12.50
CA LYS A 675 -22.40 -20.26 -12.44
C LYS A 675 -21.89 -19.53 -13.68
N GLN A 676 -22.72 -19.40 -14.68
CA GLN A 676 -22.45 -18.54 -15.83
C GLN A 676 -22.89 -17.12 -15.56
#